data_8ff1c067f61c13494748c3b13070c700
#
_entry.id   8ff1c067f61c13494748c3b13070c700
#
_cell.length_a   1.000
_cell.length_b   1.000
_cell.length_c   1.000
_cell.angle_alpha   90.00
_cell.angle_beta   90.00
_cell.angle_gamma   90.00
#
_symmetry.space_group_name_H-M   'P 1'
#
loop_
_entity.id
_entity.type
_entity.pdbx_description
1 polymer ?
#
loop_
_entity_poly.entity_id
_entity_poly.type
_entity_poly.pdbx_seq_one_letter_code
_entity_poly.pdbx_strand_id
1 'polypeptide(L)'
;MIVTVSFRVGMLLAGLLVCASAHAVELPRVFADGMVVQRDQPVQVWGQAAAGARVVVAFAGRDGAAQADASGRWSLELPGLPAGGPHVMRIDDGTGARVLQDVLVGDVWLASGQSNMEWPIAQSADPEGEIARATDPQIRHFKIPKSWAGTPQAQLAGGEWVASSPQAAGKFSAVAHFFARELRKVTGVPIGIIDSTWGGSRIEAWMDAPSQGLDEKALAQQASTLRAQDEQALARTHRNLARWPDLPADDAGWQSAGTDASAWTTIKVPSLWEAAGWNGMDGVAWYRTTFTLTAEEAAAGVTLGVGRIDDSDTTWVNGTQVGQTHMQYNLPRRYTVPASALHAGVNHVAVRVSDFGGGGGIHGDAAEVFVQPQGAAPRTLADWSFRPSRVSVALVDDKNQHPTLLYNAMIHPLQPYALRGVIWYQGESNANTVADALRYRRQFPAMIEQWRAQWRTQWDAPSLPFLWVQLANFSSGTDKGDESPWAVLRESQSMTLWMPGTAQAVTIDIGNPDDIHPLNKQDVGKRLALAARHVAYGEAVDFHGPTPQHTRFEGGAAHVEFGSAGGTLAVRGGGTRVRGFALAGTDQVFHPAEASLAEGRVVVRSAAVPRPVAVRYAWSDNPVDADLINTEQLPASPFRSDTW
;
A
#
# COMPACT_ATOMS: atom_id res chain seq x y z
N MET A 1 17.73 -53.54 -75.86
CA MET A 1 17.16 -52.24 -76.18
C MET A 1 16.98 -51.49 -74.82
N ILE A 2 18.01 -50.70 -74.41
CA ILE A 2 18.11 -50.04 -73.13
C ILE A 2 17.71 -48.58 -73.36
N VAL A 3 16.64 -48.12 -72.74
CA VAL A 3 16.20 -46.72 -72.77
C VAL A 3 16.70 -46.01 -71.52
N THR A 4 17.61 -45.10 -71.67
CA THR A 4 18.16 -44.24 -70.63
C THR A 4 17.26 -43.01 -70.48
N VAL A 5 16.66 -42.81 -69.31
CA VAL A 5 15.91 -41.60 -68.95
C VAL A 5 16.80 -40.69 -68.12
N SER A 6 17.15 -39.53 -68.65
CA SER A 6 17.89 -38.46 -67.98
C SER A 6 16.95 -37.60 -67.15
N PHE A 7 17.14 -37.60 -65.82
CA PHE A 7 16.47 -36.65 -64.92
C PHE A 7 17.29 -35.34 -64.84
N ARG A 8 16.72 -34.23 -65.27
CA ARG A 8 17.25 -32.89 -64.98
C ARG A 8 16.67 -32.42 -63.64
N VAL A 9 17.58 -32.26 -62.66
CA VAL A 9 17.25 -31.63 -61.38
C VAL A 9 17.23 -30.12 -61.56
N GLY A 10 16.06 -29.53 -61.52
CA GLY A 10 15.88 -28.10 -61.46
C GLY A 10 15.99 -27.63 -60.02
N MET A 11 17.02 -26.85 -59.72
CA MET A 11 17.24 -26.24 -58.39
C MET A 11 16.33 -24.98 -58.28
N LEU A 12 15.19 -25.10 -57.60
CA LEU A 12 14.38 -23.96 -57.18
C LEU A 12 15.03 -23.30 -55.97
N LEU A 13 15.63 -22.13 -56.13
CA LEU A 13 15.98 -21.21 -55.02
C LEU A 13 14.64 -20.66 -54.49
N ALA A 14 14.15 -21.21 -53.38
CA ALA A 14 13.13 -20.62 -52.57
C ALA A 14 13.77 -19.47 -51.76
N GLY A 15 13.63 -18.24 -52.23
CA GLY A 15 13.95 -17.05 -51.44
C GLY A 15 13.00 -16.99 -50.25
N LEU A 16 13.54 -17.22 -49.04
CA LEU A 16 12.84 -16.86 -47.81
C LEU A 16 12.69 -15.33 -47.75
N LEU A 17 11.53 -14.83 -48.20
CA LEU A 17 11.07 -13.51 -47.78
C LEU A 17 10.82 -13.60 -46.27
N VAL A 18 11.78 -13.16 -45.47
CA VAL A 18 11.54 -12.78 -44.06
C VAL A 18 10.62 -11.55 -44.14
N CYS A 19 9.31 -11.76 -44.03
CA CYS A 19 8.40 -10.68 -43.72
C CYS A 19 8.82 -10.13 -42.36
N ALA A 20 9.68 -9.12 -42.33
CA ALA A 20 9.86 -8.26 -41.19
C ALA A 20 8.48 -7.63 -40.89
N SER A 21 7.76 -8.16 -39.94
CA SER A 21 6.61 -7.49 -39.39
C SER A 21 7.07 -6.10 -38.98
N ALA A 22 6.64 -5.07 -39.68
CA ALA A 22 6.87 -3.69 -39.31
C ALA A 22 6.22 -3.50 -37.93
N HIS A 23 7.01 -3.61 -36.88
CA HIS A 23 6.55 -3.30 -35.53
C HIS A 23 6.51 -1.78 -35.44
N ALA A 24 5.31 -1.22 -35.32
CA ALA A 24 5.13 0.19 -34.98
C ALA A 24 5.87 0.43 -33.64
N VAL A 25 6.32 1.68 -33.42
CA VAL A 25 6.97 2.12 -32.19
C VAL A 25 6.26 1.57 -30.94
N GLU A 26 6.99 0.84 -30.11
CA GLU A 26 6.51 0.39 -28.81
C GLU A 26 7.01 1.33 -27.71
N LEU A 27 6.08 1.82 -26.90
CA LEU A 27 6.36 2.74 -25.79
C LEU A 27 6.14 2.04 -24.44
N PRO A 28 6.88 2.44 -23.39
CA PRO A 28 6.53 2.07 -22.02
C PRO A 28 5.08 2.45 -21.68
N ARG A 29 4.41 1.63 -20.89
CA ARG A 29 2.99 1.80 -20.53
C ARG A 29 2.65 3.16 -19.92
N VAL A 30 3.62 3.80 -19.27
CA VAL A 30 3.45 5.14 -18.68
C VAL A 30 3.24 6.23 -19.74
N PHE A 31 3.67 5.99 -20.99
CA PHE A 31 3.36 6.86 -22.12
C PHE A 31 2.02 6.45 -22.75
N ALA A 32 0.96 7.11 -22.33
CA ALA A 32 -0.40 6.83 -22.76
C ALA A 32 -1.22 8.13 -22.81
N ASP A 33 -2.40 8.03 -23.39
CA ASP A 33 -3.37 9.13 -23.37
C ASP A 33 -3.65 9.57 -21.95
N GLY A 34 -3.81 10.86 -21.75
CA GLY A 34 -4.07 11.43 -20.43
C GLY A 34 -2.86 11.54 -19.51
N MET A 35 -1.65 11.17 -19.93
CA MET A 35 -0.45 11.25 -19.09
C MET A 35 -0.11 12.68 -18.65
N VAL A 36 0.63 12.79 -17.53
CA VAL A 36 1.23 14.04 -17.09
C VAL A 36 2.75 13.94 -17.18
N VAL A 37 3.37 14.84 -17.92
CA VAL A 37 4.83 14.94 -18.07
C VAL A 37 5.37 15.97 -17.09
N GLN A 38 6.52 15.69 -16.44
CA GLN A 38 7.12 16.60 -15.48
C GLN A 38 7.52 17.93 -16.15
N ARG A 39 7.05 19.05 -15.58
CA ARG A 39 7.39 20.40 -16.04
C ARG A 39 8.81 20.83 -15.63
N ASP A 40 9.32 21.85 -16.33
CA ASP A 40 10.58 22.56 -16.02
C ASP A 40 11.82 21.63 -15.98
N GLN A 41 11.70 20.45 -16.55
CA GLN A 41 12.76 19.43 -16.64
C GLN A 41 12.76 18.86 -18.07
N PRO A 42 13.91 18.38 -18.58
CA PRO A 42 13.96 17.69 -19.86
C PRO A 42 12.99 16.51 -19.88
N VAL A 43 12.26 16.37 -21.01
CA VAL A 43 11.29 15.29 -21.19
C VAL A 43 12.00 14.12 -21.85
N GLN A 44 12.29 13.07 -21.07
CA GLN A 44 12.81 11.82 -21.60
C GLN A 44 11.70 11.03 -22.27
N VAL A 45 11.92 10.64 -23.54
CA VAL A 45 11.02 9.73 -24.26
C VAL A 45 11.83 8.57 -24.79
N TRP A 46 11.38 7.35 -24.55
CA TRP A 46 12.11 6.14 -24.92
C TRP A 46 11.14 5.02 -25.32
N GLY A 47 11.70 4.00 -25.97
CA GLY A 47 10.91 2.84 -26.37
C GLY A 47 11.70 1.88 -27.25
N GLN A 48 10.95 1.09 -28.01
CA GLN A 48 11.51 0.16 -28.98
C GLN A 48 10.96 0.45 -30.38
N ALA A 49 11.79 0.22 -31.38
CA ALA A 49 11.47 0.32 -32.81
C ALA A 49 12.33 -0.71 -33.58
N ALA A 50 12.16 -0.80 -34.87
CA ALA A 50 13.05 -1.61 -35.71
C ALA A 50 14.50 -1.14 -35.56
N ALA A 51 15.47 -2.07 -35.50
CA ALA A 51 16.88 -1.74 -35.38
C ALA A 51 17.32 -0.77 -36.49
N GLY A 52 17.97 0.34 -36.12
CA GLY A 52 18.39 1.40 -37.06
C GLY A 52 17.25 2.35 -37.50
N ALA A 53 16.00 2.17 -37.05
CA ALA A 53 14.92 3.08 -37.38
C ALA A 53 15.17 4.48 -36.79
N ARG A 54 14.85 5.51 -37.54
CA ARG A 54 14.87 6.89 -37.05
C ARG A 54 13.50 7.23 -36.46
N VAL A 55 13.48 7.41 -35.14
CA VAL A 55 12.27 7.79 -34.41
C VAL A 55 12.26 9.31 -34.21
N VAL A 56 11.14 9.94 -34.55
CA VAL A 56 10.90 11.37 -34.37
C VAL A 56 9.79 11.55 -33.34
N VAL A 57 10.02 12.41 -32.36
CA VAL A 57 9.01 12.79 -31.35
C VAL A 57 8.72 14.28 -31.50
N ALA A 58 7.43 14.62 -31.60
CA ALA A 58 6.94 15.99 -31.58
C ALA A 58 5.96 16.17 -30.41
N PHE A 59 6.22 17.17 -29.56
CA PHE A 59 5.43 17.44 -28.36
C PHE A 59 5.43 18.93 -28.00
N ALA A 60 4.23 19.54 -27.92
CA ALA A 60 4.04 20.92 -27.46
C ALA A 60 4.97 21.95 -28.14
N GLY A 61 5.14 21.85 -29.47
CA GLY A 61 6.01 22.74 -30.25
C GLY A 61 7.51 22.46 -30.13
N ARG A 62 7.90 21.35 -29.52
CA ARG A 62 9.26 20.80 -29.50
C ARG A 62 9.30 19.53 -30.33
N ASP A 63 10.42 19.29 -31.00
CA ASP A 63 10.68 18.06 -31.72
C ASP A 63 12.12 17.59 -31.52
N GLY A 64 12.30 16.27 -31.63
CA GLY A 64 13.58 15.62 -31.50
C GLY A 64 13.59 14.31 -32.27
N ALA A 65 14.78 13.77 -32.52
CA ALA A 65 14.92 12.49 -33.20
C ALA A 65 16.05 11.67 -32.58
N ALA A 66 15.85 10.35 -32.54
CA ALA A 66 16.86 9.37 -32.15
C ALA A 66 16.89 8.24 -33.16
N GLN A 67 17.98 7.47 -33.16
CA GLN A 67 18.12 6.24 -33.93
C GLN A 67 18.06 5.04 -32.97
N ALA A 68 17.23 4.06 -33.30
CA ALA A 68 17.17 2.80 -32.55
C ALA A 68 18.48 2.04 -32.70
N ASP A 69 19.02 1.50 -31.59
CA ASP A 69 20.22 0.70 -31.56
C ASP A 69 20.00 -0.68 -32.22
N ALA A 70 21.05 -1.52 -32.23
CA ALA A 70 20.99 -2.86 -32.79
C ALA A 70 19.99 -3.79 -32.09
N SER A 71 19.58 -3.47 -30.83
CA SER A 71 18.53 -4.16 -30.08
C SER A 71 17.14 -3.55 -30.24
N GLY A 72 17.02 -2.50 -31.06
CA GLY A 72 15.78 -1.76 -31.28
C GLY A 72 15.47 -0.71 -30.22
N ARG A 73 16.32 -0.49 -29.21
CA ARG A 73 16.11 0.52 -28.17
C ARG A 73 16.45 1.91 -28.67
N TRP A 74 15.63 2.86 -28.32
CA TRP A 74 15.88 4.28 -28.60
C TRP A 74 15.48 5.14 -27.40
N SER A 75 16.13 6.27 -27.27
CA SER A 75 15.75 7.30 -26.31
C SER A 75 16.14 8.68 -26.85
N LEU A 76 15.37 9.69 -26.48
CA LEU A 76 15.68 11.07 -26.77
C LEU A 76 15.20 11.98 -25.64
N GLU A 77 15.74 13.16 -25.62
CA GLU A 77 15.41 14.21 -24.65
C GLU A 77 14.85 15.42 -25.39
N LEU A 78 13.69 15.90 -24.97
CA LEU A 78 13.14 17.18 -25.42
C LEU A 78 13.40 18.23 -24.33
N PRO A 79 13.60 19.52 -24.72
CA PRO A 79 13.72 20.61 -23.74
C PRO A 79 12.51 20.68 -22.81
N GLY A 80 12.77 21.05 -21.55
CA GLY A 80 11.73 21.23 -20.54
C GLY A 80 10.64 22.21 -20.97
N LEU A 81 9.43 21.96 -20.51
CA LEU A 81 8.23 22.73 -20.83
C LEU A 81 7.64 23.35 -19.56
N PRO A 82 7.04 24.54 -19.62
CA PRO A 82 6.24 25.08 -18.53
C PRO A 82 4.95 24.29 -18.37
N ALA A 83 4.30 24.37 -17.20
CA ALA A 83 3.01 23.75 -16.95
C ALA A 83 1.95 24.19 -17.97
N GLY A 84 1.12 23.25 -18.41
CA GLY A 84 0.07 23.53 -19.39
C GLY A 84 -0.55 22.27 -20.01
N GLY A 85 -1.29 22.47 -21.07
CA GLY A 85 -2.00 21.41 -21.78
C GLY A 85 -3.52 21.61 -21.78
N PRO A 86 -4.28 20.67 -22.38
CA PRO A 86 -3.79 19.42 -22.97
C PRO A 86 -3.03 19.62 -24.30
N HIS A 87 -2.03 18.77 -24.51
CA HIS A 87 -1.22 18.71 -25.71
C HIS A 87 -1.36 17.35 -26.40
N VAL A 88 -0.84 17.25 -27.62
CA VAL A 88 -0.71 15.99 -28.36
C VAL A 88 0.78 15.65 -28.49
N MET A 89 1.17 14.44 -28.19
CA MET A 89 2.53 13.92 -28.45
C MET A 89 2.46 12.92 -29.61
N ARG A 90 3.28 13.16 -30.64
CA ARG A 90 3.37 12.28 -31.81
C ARG A 90 4.75 11.64 -31.85
N ILE A 91 4.78 10.33 -31.99
CA ILE A 91 6.00 9.53 -32.13
C ILE A 91 5.89 8.75 -33.45
N ASP A 92 6.91 8.87 -34.29
CA ASP A 92 6.88 8.35 -35.66
C ASP A 92 8.23 7.71 -36.01
N ASP A 93 8.24 6.45 -36.41
CA ASP A 93 9.45 5.71 -36.82
C ASP A 93 9.55 5.55 -38.37
N GLY A 94 8.66 6.23 -39.12
CA GLY A 94 8.57 6.13 -40.55
C GLY A 94 7.70 4.98 -41.06
N THR A 95 7.27 4.05 -40.20
CA THR A 95 6.34 2.96 -40.54
C THR A 95 4.91 3.27 -40.12
N GLY A 96 4.74 4.14 -39.11
CA GLY A 96 3.47 4.61 -38.60
C GLY A 96 3.64 5.50 -37.38
N ALA A 97 2.69 6.39 -37.13
CA ALA A 97 2.74 7.29 -35.99
C ALA A 97 1.90 6.77 -34.81
N ARG A 98 2.51 6.73 -33.65
CA ARG A 98 1.81 6.67 -32.37
C ARG A 98 1.45 8.08 -31.93
N VAL A 99 0.19 8.32 -31.63
CA VAL A 99 -0.31 9.65 -31.21
C VAL A 99 -0.92 9.50 -29.84
N LEU A 100 -0.38 10.25 -28.86
CA LEU A 100 -0.88 10.30 -27.49
C LEU A 100 -1.67 11.60 -27.32
N GLN A 101 -2.90 11.46 -26.87
CA GLN A 101 -3.86 12.56 -26.71
C GLN A 101 -3.91 13.03 -25.26
N ASP A 102 -4.39 14.26 -25.06
CA ASP A 102 -4.70 14.80 -23.73
C ASP A 102 -3.51 14.78 -22.75
N VAL A 103 -2.31 15.07 -23.26
CA VAL A 103 -1.07 15.09 -22.47
C VAL A 103 -0.97 16.42 -21.71
N LEU A 104 -0.82 16.35 -20.39
CA LEU A 104 -0.60 17.52 -19.54
C LEU A 104 0.90 17.66 -19.21
N VAL A 105 1.33 18.90 -19.01
CA VAL A 105 2.64 19.24 -18.42
C VAL A 105 2.39 19.78 -17.02
N GLY A 106 2.93 19.13 -16.00
CA GLY A 106 2.65 19.44 -14.59
C GLY A 106 3.69 18.86 -13.65
N ASP A 107 3.36 18.68 -12.40
CA ASP A 107 4.24 18.02 -11.43
C ASP A 107 3.87 16.54 -11.28
N VAL A 108 4.85 15.66 -11.46
CA VAL A 108 4.65 14.20 -11.36
C VAL A 108 5.26 13.68 -10.07
N TRP A 109 4.44 13.01 -9.28
CA TRP A 109 4.85 12.43 -8.01
C TRP A 109 4.69 10.91 -8.01
N LEU A 110 5.72 10.21 -7.55
CA LEU A 110 5.64 8.78 -7.30
C LEU A 110 5.11 8.55 -5.87
N ALA A 111 3.93 7.95 -5.76
CA ALA A 111 3.37 7.46 -4.50
C ALA A 111 3.70 5.98 -4.35
N SER A 112 4.43 5.59 -3.31
CA SER A 112 4.83 4.21 -3.12
C SER A 112 4.81 3.80 -1.64
N GLY A 113 4.87 2.50 -1.38
CA GLY A 113 4.79 1.92 -0.05
C GLY A 113 3.79 0.77 0.05
N GLN A 114 3.20 0.62 1.26
CA GLN A 114 2.29 -0.48 1.54
C GLN A 114 0.82 -0.03 1.68
N SER A 115 -0.01 -0.84 2.33
CA SER A 115 -1.47 -0.68 2.40
C SER A 115 -1.95 0.73 2.79
N ASN A 116 -1.28 1.41 3.71
CA ASN A 116 -1.65 2.76 4.11
C ASN A 116 -1.46 3.81 2.99
N MET A 117 -0.51 3.62 2.05
CA MET A 117 -0.43 4.41 0.82
C MET A 117 -1.41 3.90 -0.24
N GLU A 118 -1.61 2.59 -0.33
CA GLU A 118 -2.54 1.98 -1.29
C GLU A 118 -4.02 2.27 -0.97
N TRP A 119 -4.35 2.58 0.27
CA TRP A 119 -5.71 2.74 0.81
C TRP A 119 -6.59 3.63 -0.06
N PRO A 120 -7.73 3.12 -0.58
CA PRO A 120 -8.52 3.88 -1.54
C PRO A 120 -9.40 4.94 -0.86
N ILE A 121 -9.79 5.99 -1.61
CA ILE A 121 -10.70 7.03 -1.12
C ILE A 121 -12.03 6.43 -0.63
N ALA A 122 -12.54 5.41 -1.31
CA ALA A 122 -13.78 4.74 -0.92
C ALA A 122 -13.76 4.10 0.48
N GLN A 123 -12.58 3.97 1.08
CA GLN A 123 -12.38 3.41 2.43
C GLN A 123 -11.80 4.44 3.42
N SER A 124 -11.66 5.71 3.03
CA SER A 124 -11.17 6.79 3.88
C SER A 124 -12.30 7.44 4.69
N ALA A 125 -11.98 8.41 5.55
CA ALA A 125 -12.99 9.21 6.22
C ALA A 125 -13.82 10.02 5.22
N ASP A 126 -15.14 10.12 5.42
CA ASP A 126 -16.10 10.80 4.54
C ASP A 126 -15.99 10.36 3.06
N PRO A 127 -16.03 9.06 2.74
CA PRO A 127 -15.73 8.59 1.39
C PRO A 127 -16.71 9.13 0.33
N GLU A 128 -18.00 9.20 0.65
CA GLU A 128 -19.03 9.71 -0.27
C GLU A 128 -18.82 11.20 -0.58
N GLY A 129 -18.54 12.00 0.44
CA GLY A 129 -18.26 13.42 0.28
C GLY A 129 -16.96 13.68 -0.47
N GLU A 130 -15.91 12.91 -0.20
CA GLU A 130 -14.62 13.04 -0.89
C GLU A 130 -14.71 12.61 -2.37
N ILE A 131 -15.42 11.53 -2.67
CA ILE A 131 -15.68 11.08 -4.04
C ILE A 131 -16.48 12.13 -4.81
N ALA A 132 -17.55 12.66 -4.21
CA ALA A 132 -18.38 13.68 -4.86
C ALA A 132 -17.61 14.98 -5.18
N ARG A 133 -16.62 15.33 -4.36
CA ARG A 133 -15.75 16.51 -4.55
C ARG A 133 -14.58 16.30 -5.52
N ALA A 134 -14.30 15.06 -5.95
CA ALA A 134 -13.15 14.71 -6.78
C ALA A 134 -13.40 15.07 -8.25
N THR A 135 -13.51 16.35 -8.59
CA THR A 135 -13.92 16.85 -9.91
C THR A 135 -12.80 17.60 -10.66
N ASP A 136 -11.54 17.50 -10.25
CA ASP A 136 -10.43 18.19 -10.92
C ASP A 136 -9.73 17.29 -11.96
N PRO A 137 -10.03 17.43 -13.28
CA PRO A 137 -9.43 16.60 -14.32
C PRO A 137 -7.94 16.86 -14.56
N GLN A 138 -7.36 17.86 -13.89
CA GLN A 138 -5.91 18.13 -13.91
C GLN A 138 -5.17 17.40 -12.80
N ILE A 139 -5.86 16.62 -11.97
CA ILE A 139 -5.26 15.58 -11.11
C ILE A 139 -5.43 14.25 -11.84
N ARG A 140 -4.34 13.57 -12.14
CA ARG A 140 -4.32 12.31 -12.87
C ARG A 140 -3.63 11.23 -12.06
N HIS A 141 -4.20 10.05 -12.02
CA HIS A 141 -3.62 8.88 -11.38
C HIS A 141 -3.25 7.81 -12.40
N PHE A 142 -2.07 7.22 -12.23
CA PHE A 142 -1.62 6.04 -12.96
C PHE A 142 -1.35 4.94 -11.95
N LYS A 143 -2.30 4.01 -11.77
CA LYS A 143 -2.11 2.87 -10.87
C LYS A 143 -1.32 1.78 -11.58
N ILE A 144 -0.16 1.41 -11.02
CA ILE A 144 0.62 0.27 -11.48
C ILE A 144 -0.02 -1.01 -10.91
N PRO A 145 -0.39 -1.98 -11.75
CA PRO A 145 -0.88 -3.27 -11.26
C PRO A 145 0.19 -3.98 -10.42
N LYS A 146 -0.23 -4.64 -9.36
CA LYS A 146 0.64 -5.48 -8.54
C LYS A 146 1.35 -6.49 -9.43
N SER A 147 2.68 -6.45 -9.41
CA SER A 147 3.52 -7.32 -10.22
C SER A 147 4.90 -7.50 -9.59
N TRP A 148 5.53 -8.62 -9.88
CA TRP A 148 6.84 -8.96 -9.32
C TRP A 148 7.72 -9.67 -10.35
N ALA A 149 9.03 -9.53 -10.22
CA ALA A 149 9.99 -10.15 -11.12
C ALA A 149 11.32 -10.43 -10.44
N GLY A 150 11.97 -11.54 -10.80
CA GLY A 150 13.29 -11.90 -10.31
C GLY A 150 14.43 -11.09 -10.94
N THR A 151 14.15 -10.36 -12.01
CA THR A 151 15.12 -9.49 -12.72
C THR A 151 14.43 -8.16 -13.06
N PRO A 152 15.21 -7.06 -13.20
CA PRO A 152 14.67 -5.77 -13.62
C PRO A 152 13.90 -5.87 -14.95
N GLN A 153 12.67 -5.35 -14.98
CA GLN A 153 11.82 -5.35 -16.15
C GLN A 153 11.93 -4.03 -16.92
N ALA A 154 11.82 -4.10 -18.25
CA ALA A 154 11.80 -2.92 -19.11
C ALA A 154 10.39 -2.30 -19.24
N GLN A 155 9.34 -3.06 -18.90
CA GLN A 155 7.95 -2.68 -19.07
C GLN A 155 7.16 -2.94 -17.79
N LEU A 156 6.21 -2.05 -17.49
CA LEU A 156 5.19 -2.28 -16.46
C LEU A 156 4.21 -3.36 -16.92
N ALA A 157 3.66 -4.12 -15.98
CA ALA A 157 2.64 -5.13 -16.27
C ALA A 157 1.33 -4.54 -16.84
N GLY A 158 1.09 -3.25 -16.62
CA GLY A 158 -0.12 -2.55 -17.07
C GLY A 158 -0.16 -1.13 -16.49
N GLY A 159 -1.36 -0.58 -16.42
CA GLY A 159 -1.65 0.76 -15.91
C GLY A 159 -2.25 1.65 -16.99
N GLU A 160 -3.00 2.63 -16.53
CA GLU A 160 -3.61 3.68 -17.34
C GLU A 160 -3.69 4.99 -16.56
N TRP A 161 -3.64 6.12 -17.27
CA TRP A 161 -3.85 7.44 -16.67
C TRP A 161 -5.35 7.73 -16.59
N VAL A 162 -5.82 8.00 -15.38
CA VAL A 162 -7.23 8.27 -15.10
C VAL A 162 -7.36 9.66 -14.47
N ALA A 163 -8.18 10.52 -15.08
CA ALA A 163 -8.49 11.83 -14.53
C ALA A 163 -9.39 11.73 -13.29
N SER A 164 -9.14 12.61 -12.32
CA SER A 164 -9.97 12.69 -11.12
C SER A 164 -11.40 13.10 -11.47
N SER A 165 -12.32 12.22 -11.15
CA SER A 165 -13.76 12.41 -11.30
C SER A 165 -14.49 11.59 -10.23
N PRO A 166 -15.76 11.92 -9.90
CA PRO A 166 -16.56 11.13 -8.96
C PRO A 166 -16.70 9.65 -9.34
N GLN A 167 -16.65 9.34 -10.64
CA GLN A 167 -16.78 7.96 -11.15
C GLN A 167 -15.50 7.14 -10.94
N ALA A 168 -14.35 7.79 -10.92
CA ALA A 168 -13.04 7.12 -10.86
C ALA A 168 -12.38 7.19 -9.48
N ALA A 169 -12.56 8.31 -8.76
CA ALA A 169 -11.77 8.66 -7.60
C ALA A 169 -11.86 7.67 -6.43
N GLY A 170 -12.97 6.93 -6.33
CA GLY A 170 -13.13 5.96 -5.25
C GLY A 170 -12.02 4.92 -5.16
N LYS A 171 -11.34 4.62 -6.28
CA LYS A 171 -10.25 3.65 -6.38
C LYS A 171 -8.84 4.26 -6.21
N PHE A 172 -8.72 5.59 -6.17
CA PHE A 172 -7.41 6.24 -6.06
C PHE A 172 -6.85 6.11 -4.66
N SER A 173 -5.53 6.04 -4.53
CA SER A 173 -4.84 6.20 -3.25
C SER A 173 -5.34 7.49 -2.57
N ALA A 174 -5.96 7.35 -1.40
CA ALA A 174 -6.50 8.49 -0.67
C ALA A 174 -5.41 9.48 -0.26
N VAL A 175 -4.30 8.98 0.30
CA VAL A 175 -3.15 9.82 0.68
C VAL A 175 -2.61 10.59 -0.52
N ALA A 176 -2.36 9.91 -1.64
CA ALA A 176 -1.79 10.53 -2.83
C ALA A 176 -2.77 11.51 -3.50
N HIS A 177 -4.07 11.20 -3.49
CA HIS A 177 -5.08 12.10 -4.01
C HIS A 177 -5.22 13.38 -3.17
N PHE A 178 -5.31 13.23 -1.84
CA PHE A 178 -5.40 14.41 -0.96
C PHE A 178 -4.13 15.25 -0.99
N PHE A 179 -2.96 14.63 -1.07
CA PHE A 179 -1.70 15.30 -1.33
C PHE A 179 -1.74 16.11 -2.64
N ALA A 180 -2.14 15.49 -3.74
CA ALA A 180 -2.25 16.15 -5.05
C ALA A 180 -3.25 17.32 -5.02
N ARG A 181 -4.39 17.13 -4.37
CA ARG A 181 -5.42 18.17 -4.20
C ARG A 181 -4.90 19.39 -3.44
N GLU A 182 -4.16 19.18 -2.34
CA GLU A 182 -3.58 20.28 -1.57
C GLU A 182 -2.49 21.03 -2.36
N LEU A 183 -1.64 20.32 -3.09
CA LEU A 183 -0.66 20.96 -3.98
C LEU A 183 -1.34 21.72 -5.12
N ARG A 184 -2.35 21.14 -5.73
CA ARG A 184 -3.09 21.73 -6.82
C ARG A 184 -3.73 23.08 -6.44
N LYS A 185 -4.29 23.17 -5.21
CA LYS A 185 -4.86 24.41 -4.66
C LYS A 185 -3.84 25.56 -4.59
N VAL A 186 -2.58 25.24 -4.29
CA VAL A 186 -1.52 26.23 -4.08
C VAL A 186 -0.78 26.55 -5.37
N THR A 187 -0.41 25.54 -6.14
CA THR A 187 0.43 25.70 -7.33
C THR A 187 -0.37 26.06 -8.58
N GLY A 188 -1.63 25.66 -8.65
CA GLY A 188 -2.47 25.83 -9.85
C GLY A 188 -2.04 24.98 -11.06
N VAL A 189 -1.01 24.11 -10.94
CA VAL A 189 -0.49 23.31 -12.06
C VAL A 189 -1.08 21.90 -12.06
N PRO A 190 -1.14 21.21 -13.23
CA PRO A 190 -1.54 19.80 -13.27
C PRO A 190 -0.67 18.92 -12.37
N ILE A 191 -1.27 17.92 -11.73
CA ILE A 191 -0.57 16.95 -10.88
C ILE A 191 -0.80 15.54 -11.41
N GLY A 192 0.29 14.83 -11.72
CA GLY A 192 0.29 13.41 -12.02
C GLY A 192 0.74 12.59 -10.82
N ILE A 193 -0.02 11.58 -10.46
CA ILE A 193 0.36 10.60 -9.44
C ILE A 193 0.63 9.27 -10.12
N ILE A 194 1.83 8.74 -9.98
CA ILE A 194 2.16 7.36 -10.32
C ILE A 194 2.06 6.57 -9.01
N ASP A 195 1.06 5.70 -8.91
CA ASP A 195 0.77 4.91 -7.72
C ASP A 195 1.38 3.51 -7.88
N SER A 196 2.53 3.30 -7.22
CA SER A 196 3.27 2.04 -7.16
C SER A 196 3.25 1.51 -5.73
N THR A 197 2.14 0.88 -5.34
CA THR A 197 1.90 0.44 -3.97
C THR A 197 1.49 -1.03 -3.90
N TRP A 198 1.83 -1.68 -2.77
CA TRP A 198 1.41 -3.06 -2.50
C TRP A 198 1.27 -3.28 -0.99
N GLY A 199 0.05 -3.54 -0.53
CA GLY A 199 -0.27 -3.78 0.87
C GLY A 199 0.58 -4.88 1.51
N GLY A 200 0.93 -4.71 2.79
CA GLY A 200 1.75 -5.68 3.54
C GLY A 200 3.21 -5.79 3.09
N SER A 201 3.70 -4.96 2.16
CA SER A 201 5.07 -5.08 1.66
C SER A 201 6.12 -4.65 2.67
N ARG A 202 7.25 -5.36 2.69
CA ARG A 202 8.45 -4.97 3.43
C ARG A 202 9.32 -4.07 2.56
N ILE A 203 10.14 -3.22 3.21
CA ILE A 203 11.04 -2.29 2.49
C ILE A 203 12.01 -3.03 1.56
N GLU A 204 12.47 -4.21 1.95
CA GLU A 204 13.41 -5.03 1.18
C GLU A 204 12.89 -5.34 -0.24
N ALA A 205 11.58 -5.47 -0.41
CA ALA A 205 10.97 -5.74 -1.71
C ALA A 205 11.11 -4.57 -2.71
N TRP A 206 11.28 -3.34 -2.20
CA TRP A 206 11.36 -2.09 -2.96
C TRP A 206 12.81 -1.61 -3.21
N MET A 207 13.80 -2.39 -2.80
CA MET A 207 15.23 -2.11 -2.97
C MET A 207 15.81 -2.98 -4.08
N ASP A 208 16.83 -2.50 -4.79
CA ASP A 208 17.55 -3.33 -5.76
C ASP A 208 18.45 -4.38 -5.08
N ALA A 209 18.93 -5.34 -5.82
CA ALA A 209 19.80 -6.39 -5.31
C ALA A 209 21.15 -5.87 -4.81
N PRO A 210 21.85 -4.98 -5.54
CA PRO A 210 23.15 -4.46 -5.11
C PRO A 210 23.11 -3.72 -3.78
N SER A 211 22.12 -2.87 -3.53
CA SER A 211 21.99 -2.11 -2.27
C SER A 211 21.76 -3.01 -1.05
N GLN A 212 21.28 -4.23 -1.27
CA GLN A 212 21.08 -5.24 -0.24
C GLN A 212 22.22 -6.27 -0.16
N GLY A 213 23.22 -6.17 -1.05
CA GLY A 213 24.31 -7.14 -1.13
C GLY A 213 23.85 -8.54 -1.59
N LEU A 214 22.77 -8.60 -2.38
CA LEU A 214 22.17 -9.85 -2.84
C LEU A 214 22.71 -10.24 -4.23
N ASP A 215 22.83 -11.55 -4.46
CA ASP A 215 23.20 -12.12 -5.75
C ASP A 215 21.99 -12.15 -6.70
N GLU A 216 22.09 -11.42 -7.83
CA GLU A 216 21.02 -11.32 -8.81
C GLU A 216 20.63 -12.65 -9.45
N LYS A 217 21.61 -13.56 -9.65
CA LYS A 217 21.34 -14.88 -10.21
C LYS A 217 20.60 -15.76 -9.22
N ALA A 218 20.96 -15.69 -7.93
CA ALA A 218 20.24 -16.39 -6.87
C ALA A 218 18.80 -15.88 -6.74
N LEU A 219 18.59 -14.57 -6.82
CA LEU A 219 17.25 -13.97 -6.83
C LEU A 219 16.41 -14.40 -8.03
N ALA A 220 16.99 -14.42 -9.23
CA ALA A 220 16.30 -14.89 -10.43
C ALA A 220 15.89 -16.37 -10.30
N GLN A 221 16.78 -17.21 -9.74
CA GLN A 221 16.47 -18.62 -9.46
C GLN A 221 15.37 -18.78 -8.41
N GLN A 222 15.41 -17.99 -7.33
CA GLN A 222 14.36 -17.98 -6.31
C GLN A 222 13.02 -17.57 -6.91
N ALA A 223 12.99 -16.51 -7.71
CA ALA A 223 11.79 -16.04 -8.38
C ALA A 223 11.19 -17.10 -9.33
N SER A 224 12.06 -17.83 -10.06
CA SER A 224 11.61 -18.94 -10.91
C SER A 224 10.97 -20.06 -10.08
N THR A 225 11.55 -20.38 -8.92
CA THR A 225 11.00 -21.38 -7.99
C THR A 225 9.64 -20.94 -7.44
N LEU A 226 9.51 -19.70 -6.99
CA LEU A 226 8.26 -19.12 -6.50
C LEU A 226 7.18 -19.18 -7.59
N ARG A 227 7.53 -18.81 -8.83
CA ARG A 227 6.57 -18.84 -9.95
C ARG A 227 6.07 -20.26 -10.23
N ALA A 228 6.95 -21.25 -10.22
CA ALA A 228 6.57 -22.65 -10.41
C ALA A 228 5.65 -23.14 -9.27
N GLN A 229 5.91 -22.73 -8.03
CA GLN A 229 5.04 -23.03 -6.89
C GLN A 229 3.66 -22.40 -7.04
N ASP A 230 3.58 -21.14 -7.46
CA ASP A 230 2.32 -20.44 -7.71
C ASP A 230 1.51 -21.11 -8.82
N GLU A 231 2.15 -21.45 -9.95
CA GLU A 231 1.50 -22.16 -11.06
C GLU A 231 0.89 -23.49 -10.60
N GLN A 232 1.61 -24.23 -9.74
CA GLN A 232 1.09 -25.47 -9.15
C GLN A 232 -0.08 -25.21 -8.21
N ALA A 233 0.00 -24.16 -7.38
CA ALA A 233 -1.06 -23.77 -6.46
C ALA A 233 -2.33 -23.36 -7.22
N LEU A 234 -2.18 -22.50 -8.25
CA LEU A 234 -3.30 -22.09 -9.12
C LEU A 234 -3.93 -23.28 -9.87
N ALA A 235 -3.09 -24.16 -10.42
CA ALA A 235 -3.58 -25.36 -11.08
C ALA A 235 -4.39 -26.25 -10.11
N ARG A 236 -4.07 -26.26 -8.82
CA ARG A 236 -4.85 -26.92 -7.77
C ARG A 236 -6.21 -26.24 -7.58
N THR A 237 -6.23 -24.92 -7.46
CA THR A 237 -7.46 -24.12 -7.32
C THR A 237 -8.38 -24.34 -8.54
N HIS A 238 -7.86 -24.26 -9.75
CA HIS A 238 -8.62 -24.54 -10.96
C HIS A 238 -9.20 -25.96 -11.00
N ARG A 239 -8.43 -26.99 -10.59
CA ARG A 239 -8.96 -28.36 -10.48
C ARG A 239 -10.06 -28.46 -9.43
N ASN A 240 -9.95 -27.72 -8.33
CA ASN A 240 -10.99 -27.69 -7.31
C ASN A 240 -12.27 -27.02 -7.82
N LEU A 241 -12.15 -25.89 -8.55
CA LEU A 241 -13.27 -25.19 -9.16
C LEU A 241 -13.94 -26.00 -10.29
N ALA A 242 -13.20 -26.85 -10.98
CA ALA A 242 -13.74 -27.71 -12.04
C ALA A 242 -14.86 -28.67 -11.58
N ARG A 243 -15.07 -28.83 -10.27
CA ARG A 243 -16.26 -29.53 -9.71
C ARG A 243 -17.55 -28.77 -10.01
N TRP A 244 -17.46 -27.47 -10.25
CA TRP A 244 -18.59 -26.60 -10.57
C TRP A 244 -18.26 -25.84 -11.86
N PRO A 245 -18.44 -26.46 -13.04
CA PRO A 245 -18.04 -25.87 -14.31
C PRO A 245 -18.74 -24.53 -14.60
N ASP A 246 -19.95 -24.35 -14.07
CA ASP A 246 -20.71 -23.13 -14.17
C ASP A 246 -20.87 -22.51 -12.78
N LEU A 247 -19.99 -21.56 -12.44
CA LEU A 247 -20.18 -20.75 -11.24
C LEU A 247 -21.36 -19.81 -11.46
N PRO A 248 -22.35 -19.76 -10.55
CA PRO A 248 -23.55 -18.98 -10.76
C PRO A 248 -23.25 -17.47 -10.73
N ALA A 249 -23.83 -16.74 -11.67
CA ALA A 249 -23.82 -15.27 -11.63
C ALA A 249 -24.69 -14.71 -10.50
N ASP A 250 -25.69 -15.49 -10.05
CA ASP A 250 -26.58 -15.18 -8.93
C ASP A 250 -26.54 -16.31 -7.90
N ASP A 251 -26.26 -15.93 -6.65
CA ASP A 251 -26.19 -16.81 -5.48
C ASP A 251 -27.40 -16.59 -4.54
N ALA A 252 -28.46 -15.91 -5.01
CA ALA A 252 -29.67 -15.72 -4.26
C ALA A 252 -30.35 -17.05 -3.90
N GLY A 253 -30.80 -17.16 -2.65
CA GLY A 253 -31.42 -18.37 -2.13
C GLY A 253 -30.48 -19.32 -1.39
N TRP A 254 -29.18 -19.20 -1.51
CA TRP A 254 -28.23 -20.07 -0.80
C TRP A 254 -28.20 -19.87 0.72
N GLN A 255 -28.80 -18.80 1.22
CA GLN A 255 -29.04 -18.57 2.65
C GLN A 255 -30.19 -19.41 3.22
N SER A 256 -31.06 -20.00 2.37
CA SER A 256 -32.24 -20.77 2.80
C SER A 256 -31.85 -22.04 3.56
N ALA A 257 -32.60 -22.41 4.60
CA ALA A 257 -32.41 -23.65 5.31
C ALA A 257 -32.59 -24.89 4.39
N GLY A 258 -33.47 -24.80 3.38
CA GLY A 258 -33.72 -25.86 2.38
C GLY A 258 -32.70 -25.95 1.25
N THR A 259 -31.63 -25.18 1.26
CA THR A 259 -30.57 -25.25 0.22
C THR A 259 -29.94 -26.64 0.21
N ASP A 260 -29.97 -27.30 -0.95
CA ASP A 260 -29.24 -28.56 -1.17
C ASP A 260 -27.72 -28.26 -1.24
N ALA A 261 -27.03 -28.68 -0.18
CA ALA A 261 -25.57 -28.55 -0.08
C ALA A 261 -24.85 -29.88 -0.39
N SER A 262 -25.52 -30.90 -0.94
CA SER A 262 -24.94 -32.23 -1.23
C SER A 262 -23.77 -32.17 -2.23
N ALA A 263 -23.79 -31.20 -3.15
CA ALA A 263 -22.71 -30.92 -4.10
C ALA A 263 -21.63 -29.97 -3.57
N TRP A 264 -21.73 -29.52 -2.34
CA TRP A 264 -20.73 -28.65 -1.73
C TRP A 264 -19.54 -29.47 -1.24
N THR A 265 -18.37 -28.85 -1.15
CA THR A 265 -17.18 -29.51 -0.57
C THR A 265 -17.07 -29.19 0.91
N THR A 266 -16.32 -29.97 1.66
CA THR A 266 -15.97 -29.62 3.04
C THR A 266 -14.79 -28.65 3.07
N ILE A 267 -14.78 -27.80 4.07
CA ILE A 267 -13.67 -26.89 4.36
C ILE A 267 -13.41 -26.82 5.87
N LYS A 268 -12.14 -26.74 6.24
CA LYS A 268 -11.77 -26.53 7.63
C LYS A 268 -12.05 -25.08 8.03
N VAL A 269 -12.70 -24.87 9.17
CA VAL A 269 -12.94 -23.55 9.78
C VAL A 269 -12.47 -23.60 11.24
N PRO A 270 -11.70 -22.62 11.73
CA PRO A 270 -11.18 -21.49 10.97
C PRO A 270 -9.99 -21.88 10.07
N SER A 271 -9.93 -21.28 8.89
CA SER A 271 -8.80 -21.37 7.95
C SER A 271 -9.00 -20.37 6.80
N LEU A 272 -7.93 -19.72 6.37
CA LEU A 272 -7.96 -18.97 5.11
C LEU A 272 -8.14 -19.93 3.92
N TRP A 273 -8.67 -19.44 2.81
CA TRP A 273 -8.86 -20.19 1.56
C TRP A 273 -7.55 -20.76 1.03
N GLU A 274 -6.48 -19.98 1.11
CA GLU A 274 -5.14 -20.33 0.67
C GLU A 274 -4.62 -21.57 1.41
N ALA A 275 -4.76 -21.57 2.74
CA ALA A 275 -4.38 -22.71 3.59
C ALA A 275 -5.27 -23.95 3.36
N ALA A 276 -6.51 -23.73 2.91
CA ALA A 276 -7.44 -24.80 2.55
C ALA A 276 -7.26 -25.31 1.11
N GLY A 277 -6.32 -24.76 0.33
CA GLY A 277 -5.99 -25.18 -1.03
C GLY A 277 -6.75 -24.45 -2.14
N TRP A 278 -7.25 -23.25 -1.87
CA TRP A 278 -7.92 -22.35 -2.79
C TRP A 278 -7.04 -21.11 -3.07
N ASN A 279 -5.76 -21.33 -3.33
CA ASN A 279 -4.78 -20.26 -3.52
C ASN A 279 -5.17 -19.30 -4.64
N GLY A 280 -5.02 -18.01 -4.40
CA GLY A 280 -5.29 -16.94 -5.34
C GLY A 280 -6.74 -16.79 -5.77
N MET A 281 -7.67 -17.28 -4.97
CA MET A 281 -9.10 -17.16 -5.20
C MET A 281 -9.65 -15.95 -4.43
N ASP A 282 -10.12 -14.94 -5.16
CA ASP A 282 -10.81 -13.77 -4.62
C ASP A 282 -12.28 -13.78 -5.08
N GLY A 283 -13.16 -13.11 -4.32
CA GLY A 283 -14.56 -12.95 -4.68
C GLY A 283 -15.53 -13.46 -3.63
N VAL A 284 -16.54 -14.21 -4.03
CA VAL A 284 -17.62 -14.62 -3.16
C VAL A 284 -17.68 -16.13 -2.99
N ALA A 285 -17.65 -16.58 -1.73
CA ALA A 285 -17.91 -17.97 -1.40
C ALA A 285 -18.86 -18.10 -0.20
N TRP A 286 -19.51 -19.25 -0.12
CA TRP A 286 -20.48 -19.56 0.88
C TRP A 286 -20.03 -20.71 1.77
N TYR A 287 -20.36 -20.58 3.05
CA TYR A 287 -20.17 -21.57 4.08
C TYR A 287 -21.50 -21.99 4.68
N ARG A 288 -21.65 -23.26 5.03
CA ARG A 288 -22.83 -23.76 5.73
C ARG A 288 -22.42 -24.76 6.81
N THR A 289 -23.11 -24.67 7.94
CA THR A 289 -23.04 -25.64 9.03
C THR A 289 -24.39 -25.74 9.74
N THR A 290 -24.49 -26.61 10.73
CA THR A 290 -25.68 -26.78 11.54
C THR A 290 -25.35 -26.86 13.02
N PHE A 291 -26.33 -26.54 13.85
CA PHE A 291 -26.29 -26.77 15.29
C PHE A 291 -27.67 -27.19 15.80
N THR A 292 -27.71 -27.91 16.93
CA THR A 292 -28.95 -28.42 17.52
C THR A 292 -29.27 -27.68 18.82
N LEU A 293 -30.54 -27.31 19.02
CA LEU A 293 -31.06 -26.69 20.23
C LEU A 293 -32.18 -27.50 20.86
N THR A 294 -32.30 -27.43 22.18
CA THR A 294 -33.54 -27.79 22.90
C THR A 294 -34.61 -26.73 22.67
N ALA A 295 -35.85 -27.02 23.05
CA ALA A 295 -36.94 -26.03 22.97
C ALA A 295 -36.69 -24.81 23.88
N GLU A 296 -36.08 -25.03 25.04
CA GLU A 296 -35.75 -23.98 26.01
C GLU A 296 -34.64 -23.08 25.47
N GLU A 297 -33.57 -23.66 24.92
CA GLU A 297 -32.48 -22.93 24.31
C GLU A 297 -32.93 -22.08 23.11
N ALA A 298 -33.78 -22.62 22.25
CA ALA A 298 -34.35 -21.93 21.12
C ALA A 298 -35.23 -20.72 21.55
N ALA A 299 -36.02 -20.89 22.62
CA ALA A 299 -36.84 -19.83 23.17
C ALA A 299 -36.02 -18.71 23.85
N ALA A 300 -34.83 -19.03 24.35
CA ALA A 300 -33.94 -18.07 25.01
C ALA A 300 -33.10 -17.22 24.01
N GLY A 301 -32.90 -17.72 22.80
CA GLY A 301 -31.98 -17.12 21.83
C GLY A 301 -30.53 -17.59 22.03
N VAL A 302 -29.68 -17.30 21.04
CA VAL A 302 -28.26 -17.68 21.10
C VAL A 302 -27.35 -16.55 20.63
N THR A 303 -26.08 -16.59 21.06
CA THR A 303 -25.00 -15.84 20.43
C THR A 303 -24.28 -16.79 19.45
N LEU A 304 -24.10 -16.33 18.22
CA LEU A 304 -23.38 -17.03 17.16
C LEU A 304 -22.04 -16.34 16.91
N GLY A 305 -20.93 -17.06 17.09
CA GLY A 305 -19.60 -16.68 16.67
C GLY A 305 -19.23 -17.37 15.37
N VAL A 306 -18.79 -16.64 14.37
CA VAL A 306 -18.35 -17.21 13.08
C VAL A 306 -16.90 -16.87 12.75
N GLY A 307 -16.08 -16.60 13.79
CA GLY A 307 -14.66 -16.27 13.63
C GLY A 307 -14.43 -14.86 13.13
N ARG A 308 -13.26 -14.62 12.56
CA ARG A 308 -12.91 -13.41 11.80
C ARG A 308 -13.08 -13.72 10.32
N ILE A 309 -13.52 -12.76 9.54
CA ILE A 309 -13.81 -12.96 8.12
C ILE A 309 -13.13 -11.88 7.29
N ASP A 310 -12.33 -12.31 6.35
CA ASP A 310 -11.65 -11.47 5.39
C ASP A 310 -12.46 -11.41 4.08
N ASP A 311 -12.98 -10.27 3.65
CA ASP A 311 -13.06 -8.90 4.21
C ASP A 311 -14.42 -8.65 4.87
N SER A 312 -15.49 -9.12 4.23
CA SER A 312 -16.89 -8.84 4.54
C SER A 312 -17.73 -10.10 4.63
N ASP A 313 -18.77 -10.06 5.46
CA ASP A 313 -19.74 -11.16 5.51
C ASP A 313 -21.18 -10.69 5.60
N THR A 314 -22.07 -11.62 5.26
CA THR A 314 -23.47 -11.63 5.69
C THR A 314 -23.79 -13.01 6.21
N THR A 315 -24.40 -13.08 7.39
CA THR A 315 -24.67 -14.32 8.11
C THR A 315 -26.16 -14.51 8.37
N TRP A 316 -26.65 -15.73 8.11
CA TRP A 316 -28.05 -16.11 8.31
C TRP A 316 -28.16 -17.33 9.21
N VAL A 317 -29.28 -17.39 9.95
CA VAL A 317 -29.75 -18.60 10.65
C VAL A 317 -31.15 -18.93 10.14
N ASN A 318 -31.35 -20.15 9.66
CA ASN A 318 -32.62 -20.62 9.09
C ASN A 318 -33.21 -19.71 7.99
N GLY A 319 -32.34 -19.02 7.23
CA GLY A 319 -32.72 -18.06 6.18
C GLY A 319 -33.01 -16.64 6.69
N THR A 320 -33.00 -16.42 8.00
CA THR A 320 -33.12 -15.09 8.60
C THR A 320 -31.73 -14.46 8.77
N GLN A 321 -31.49 -13.27 8.22
CA GLN A 321 -30.24 -12.56 8.40
C GLN A 321 -30.08 -12.14 9.87
N VAL A 322 -28.96 -12.52 10.47
CA VAL A 322 -28.64 -12.25 11.88
C VAL A 322 -27.47 -11.31 12.06
N GLY A 323 -26.66 -11.11 11.01
CA GLY A 323 -25.54 -10.20 11.05
C GLY A 323 -24.96 -9.90 9.69
N GLN A 324 -24.22 -8.78 9.64
CA GLN A 324 -23.43 -8.36 8.49
C GLN A 324 -22.29 -7.49 8.99
N THR A 325 -21.10 -7.70 8.43
CA THR A 325 -19.93 -6.85 8.69
C THR A 325 -19.25 -6.54 7.36
N HIS A 326 -18.85 -5.29 7.16
CA HIS A 326 -18.27 -4.83 5.91
C HIS A 326 -16.85 -4.31 6.13
N MET A 327 -15.89 -4.81 5.32
CA MET A 327 -14.48 -4.37 5.28
C MET A 327 -13.79 -4.34 6.66
N GLN A 328 -14.00 -5.38 7.46
CA GLN A 328 -13.43 -5.52 8.80
C GLN A 328 -12.72 -6.88 8.93
N TYR A 329 -11.63 -7.07 8.24
CA TYR A 329 -10.95 -8.36 8.10
C TYR A 329 -10.55 -9.03 9.43
N ASN A 330 -10.26 -8.26 10.47
CA ASN A 330 -9.74 -8.78 11.76
C ASN A 330 -10.73 -8.68 12.93
N LEU A 331 -11.97 -8.26 12.70
CA LEU A 331 -12.99 -8.17 13.75
C LEU A 331 -13.64 -9.55 13.99
N PRO A 332 -13.65 -10.09 15.23
CA PRO A 332 -14.44 -11.29 15.53
C PRO A 332 -15.94 -11.08 15.33
N ARG A 333 -16.58 -11.91 14.52
CA ARG A 333 -18.02 -11.86 14.24
C ARG A 333 -18.78 -12.50 15.39
N ARG A 334 -19.59 -11.72 16.08
CA ARG A 334 -20.49 -12.18 17.14
C ARG A 334 -21.88 -11.61 16.91
N TYR A 335 -22.83 -12.47 16.53
CA TYR A 335 -24.17 -12.07 16.19
C TYR A 335 -25.19 -12.60 17.18
N THR A 336 -26.11 -11.75 17.62
CA THR A 336 -27.25 -12.19 18.44
C THR A 336 -28.34 -12.75 17.55
N VAL A 337 -28.70 -14.01 17.77
CA VAL A 337 -29.78 -14.69 17.04
C VAL A 337 -31.03 -14.71 17.89
N PRO A 338 -32.10 -14.00 17.47
CA PRO A 338 -33.33 -13.92 18.25
C PRO A 338 -34.10 -15.26 18.21
N ALA A 339 -34.87 -15.53 19.24
CA ALA A 339 -35.73 -16.75 19.32
C ALA A 339 -36.63 -16.94 18.10
N SER A 340 -37.09 -15.87 17.45
CA SER A 340 -37.91 -15.90 16.24
C SER A 340 -37.22 -16.54 15.02
N ALA A 341 -35.88 -16.57 15.01
CA ALA A 341 -35.08 -17.21 13.95
C ALA A 341 -34.66 -18.65 14.28
N LEU A 342 -35.06 -19.17 15.47
CA LEU A 342 -34.62 -20.46 15.99
C LEU A 342 -35.78 -21.40 16.18
N HIS A 343 -35.48 -22.70 16.19
CA HIS A 343 -36.43 -23.77 16.57
C HIS A 343 -35.71 -24.89 17.29
N ALA A 344 -36.48 -25.71 18.03
CA ALA A 344 -35.99 -26.93 18.61
C ALA A 344 -35.53 -27.91 17.52
N GLY A 345 -34.43 -28.59 17.75
CA GLY A 345 -33.80 -29.47 16.75
C GLY A 345 -32.72 -28.78 15.95
N VAL A 346 -32.54 -29.17 14.70
CA VAL A 346 -31.44 -28.72 13.84
C VAL A 346 -31.71 -27.34 13.27
N ASN A 347 -30.81 -26.39 13.51
CA ASN A 347 -30.78 -25.03 12.93
C ASN A 347 -29.64 -24.92 11.93
N HIS A 348 -29.86 -24.23 10.82
CA HIS A 348 -28.92 -24.06 9.72
C HIS A 348 -28.27 -22.70 9.74
N VAL A 349 -26.95 -22.66 9.67
CA VAL A 349 -26.15 -21.43 9.50
C VAL A 349 -25.72 -21.33 8.04
N ALA A 350 -25.83 -20.17 7.46
CA ALA A 350 -25.22 -19.82 6.18
C ALA A 350 -24.41 -18.53 6.34
N VAL A 351 -23.17 -18.53 5.84
CA VAL A 351 -22.29 -17.36 5.84
C VAL A 351 -21.84 -17.13 4.40
N ARG A 352 -22.12 -15.93 3.89
CA ARG A 352 -21.62 -15.45 2.61
C ARG A 352 -20.40 -14.57 2.88
N VAL A 353 -19.26 -15.03 2.43
CA VAL A 353 -17.98 -14.30 2.54
C VAL A 353 -17.73 -13.57 1.23
N SER A 354 -17.33 -12.31 1.31
CA SER A 354 -16.85 -11.50 0.17
C SER A 354 -15.46 -11.00 0.49
N ASP A 355 -14.52 -11.51 -0.29
CA ASP A 355 -13.11 -11.18 -0.23
C ASP A 355 -12.73 -10.36 -1.47
N PHE A 356 -12.03 -9.25 -1.28
CA PHE A 356 -11.65 -8.31 -2.34
C PHE A 356 -10.16 -8.37 -2.69
N GLY A 357 -9.44 -9.30 -2.10
CA GLY A 357 -8.03 -9.58 -2.38
C GLY A 357 -7.20 -9.87 -1.14
N GLY A 358 -6.15 -10.65 -1.30
CA GLY A 358 -5.28 -11.08 -0.21
C GLY A 358 -5.61 -12.48 0.27
N GLY A 359 -5.93 -12.63 1.55
CA GLY A 359 -6.34 -13.91 2.12
C GLY A 359 -7.84 -13.95 2.41
N GLY A 360 -8.58 -14.85 1.79
CA GLY A 360 -10.03 -14.94 1.96
C GLY A 360 -10.48 -15.97 3.02
N GLY A 361 -11.71 -15.82 3.50
CA GLY A 361 -12.38 -16.85 4.28
C GLY A 361 -12.61 -16.56 5.75
N ILE A 362 -13.01 -17.61 6.49
CA ILE A 362 -13.26 -17.56 7.93
C ILE A 362 -11.99 -17.97 8.67
N HIS A 363 -11.35 -17.07 9.35
CA HIS A 363 -10.09 -17.27 10.07
C HIS A 363 -10.17 -16.87 11.55
N GLY A 364 -9.03 -16.77 12.25
CA GLY A 364 -8.94 -16.42 13.66
C GLY A 364 -8.80 -17.61 14.59
N ASP A 365 -9.19 -17.44 15.86
CA ASP A 365 -9.11 -18.48 16.86
C ASP A 365 -10.30 -19.46 16.74
N ALA A 366 -10.05 -20.74 16.96
CA ALA A 366 -11.10 -21.75 16.99
C ALA A 366 -12.17 -21.48 18.06
N ALA A 367 -11.82 -20.81 19.14
CA ALA A 367 -12.75 -20.39 20.19
C ALA A 367 -13.72 -19.27 19.74
N GLU A 368 -13.45 -18.62 18.61
CA GLU A 368 -14.32 -17.59 18.01
C GLU A 368 -15.43 -18.20 17.13
N VAL A 369 -15.41 -19.53 16.87
CA VAL A 369 -16.36 -20.25 16.00
C VAL A 369 -17.28 -21.13 16.86
N PHE A 370 -18.42 -20.59 17.28
CA PHE A 370 -19.28 -21.22 18.27
C PHE A 370 -20.76 -20.84 18.15
N VAL A 371 -21.63 -21.66 18.76
CA VAL A 371 -22.99 -21.28 19.16
C VAL A 371 -23.07 -21.31 20.69
N GLN A 372 -23.64 -20.26 21.28
CA GLN A 372 -23.80 -20.14 22.71
C GLN A 372 -25.25 -19.83 23.06
N PRO A 373 -26.05 -20.79 23.54
CA PRO A 373 -27.36 -20.50 24.10
C PRO A 373 -27.25 -19.60 25.34
N GLN A 374 -28.26 -18.80 25.55
CA GLN A 374 -28.26 -17.84 26.66
C GLN A 374 -28.13 -18.62 28.01
N GLY A 375 -27.14 -18.22 28.81
CA GLY A 375 -26.86 -18.86 30.11
C GLY A 375 -26.12 -20.21 30.05
N ALA A 376 -25.70 -20.67 28.86
CA ALA A 376 -24.96 -21.90 28.66
C ALA A 376 -23.52 -21.65 28.19
N ALA A 377 -22.67 -22.68 28.29
CA ALA A 377 -21.32 -22.63 27.72
C ALA A 377 -21.37 -22.66 26.18
N PRO A 378 -20.39 -22.03 25.49
CA PRO A 378 -20.29 -22.07 24.04
C PRO A 378 -20.02 -23.52 23.56
N ARG A 379 -20.60 -23.86 22.43
CA ARG A 379 -20.39 -25.12 21.71
C ARG A 379 -19.77 -24.84 20.36
N THR A 380 -18.67 -25.48 20.04
CA THR A 380 -17.94 -25.27 18.75
C THR A 380 -18.83 -25.68 17.58
N LEU A 381 -18.83 -24.87 16.54
CA LEU A 381 -19.42 -25.20 15.24
C LEU A 381 -18.39 -26.00 14.41
N ALA A 382 -18.78 -27.15 13.93
CA ALA A 382 -17.94 -28.02 13.12
C ALA A 382 -18.64 -28.34 11.77
N ASP A 383 -18.01 -29.19 10.95
CA ASP A 383 -18.59 -29.77 9.72
C ASP A 383 -19.11 -28.69 8.74
N TRP A 384 -18.20 -27.82 8.32
CA TRP A 384 -18.52 -26.77 7.38
C TRP A 384 -18.49 -27.25 5.93
N SER A 385 -19.60 -27.02 5.22
CA SER A 385 -19.69 -27.15 3.77
C SER A 385 -19.35 -25.81 3.12
N PHE A 386 -18.71 -25.86 1.94
CA PHE A 386 -18.16 -24.71 1.23
C PHE A 386 -18.46 -24.77 -0.25
N ARG A 387 -18.80 -23.64 -0.84
CA ARG A 387 -18.98 -23.49 -2.28
C ARG A 387 -18.67 -22.08 -2.75
N PRO A 388 -17.73 -21.90 -3.71
CA PRO A 388 -17.55 -20.65 -4.43
C PRO A 388 -18.78 -20.29 -5.28
N SER A 389 -19.09 -19.00 -5.43
CA SER A 389 -20.11 -18.50 -6.35
C SER A 389 -19.51 -17.61 -7.43
N ARG A 390 -19.09 -16.40 -7.10
CA ARG A 390 -18.48 -15.45 -8.02
C ARG A 390 -17.04 -15.23 -7.62
N VAL A 391 -16.13 -15.97 -8.21
CA VAL A 391 -14.70 -15.87 -7.88
C VAL A 391 -13.86 -15.64 -9.13
N SER A 392 -12.74 -14.95 -8.93
CA SER A 392 -11.61 -14.89 -9.83
C SER A 392 -10.45 -15.68 -9.25
N VAL A 393 -9.51 -16.08 -10.09
CA VAL A 393 -8.29 -16.76 -9.66
C VAL A 393 -7.11 -16.06 -10.29
N ALA A 394 -6.22 -15.55 -9.46
CA ALA A 394 -5.02 -14.82 -9.87
C ALA A 394 -3.78 -15.32 -9.11
N LEU A 395 -2.60 -14.90 -9.55
CA LEU A 395 -1.35 -15.18 -8.84
C LEU A 395 -1.34 -14.50 -7.47
N VAL A 396 -0.87 -15.22 -6.47
CA VAL A 396 -0.97 -14.91 -5.06
C VAL A 396 0.03 -13.87 -4.59
N ASP A 397 -0.38 -13.12 -3.61
CA ASP A 397 0.12 -11.85 -3.14
C ASP A 397 1.18 -11.87 -2.02
N ASP A 398 1.85 -12.98 -1.73
CA ASP A 398 2.89 -13.05 -0.69
C ASP A 398 4.30 -12.59 -1.17
N LYS A 399 4.45 -12.22 -2.45
CA LYS A 399 5.73 -11.85 -3.07
C LYS A 399 6.23 -10.48 -2.63
N ASN A 400 5.37 -9.67 -2.03
CA ASN A 400 5.67 -8.40 -1.40
C ASN A 400 6.56 -8.50 -0.15
N GLN A 401 6.80 -9.72 0.35
CA GLN A 401 7.72 -10.00 1.46
C GLN A 401 9.15 -10.35 0.99
N HIS A 402 9.32 -10.65 -0.30
CA HIS A 402 10.61 -11.08 -0.85
C HIS A 402 11.44 -9.90 -1.33
N PRO A 403 12.76 -9.87 -1.05
CA PRO A 403 13.63 -8.79 -1.46
C PRO A 403 13.61 -8.56 -2.98
N THR A 404 13.65 -7.30 -3.40
CA THR A 404 13.88 -6.84 -4.78
C THR A 404 12.72 -7.09 -5.76
N LEU A 405 11.81 -8.02 -5.49
CA LEU A 405 10.84 -8.47 -6.50
C LEU A 405 9.90 -7.36 -6.98
N LEU A 406 9.47 -6.47 -6.08
CA LEU A 406 8.60 -5.34 -6.44
C LEU A 406 9.38 -4.23 -7.12
N TYR A 407 10.60 -3.94 -6.64
CA TYR A 407 11.48 -3.00 -7.29
C TYR A 407 11.67 -3.34 -8.78
N ASN A 408 11.97 -4.59 -9.08
CA ASN A 408 12.23 -5.06 -10.45
C ASN A 408 11.05 -4.86 -11.40
N ALA A 409 9.82 -4.98 -10.91
CA ALA A 409 8.61 -4.96 -11.75
C ALA A 409 7.82 -3.64 -11.68
N MET A 410 7.90 -2.91 -10.56
CA MET A 410 7.01 -1.77 -10.29
C MET A 410 7.74 -0.43 -10.14
N ILE A 411 9.08 -0.44 -9.94
CA ILE A 411 9.91 0.77 -9.82
C ILE A 411 10.88 0.90 -11.00
N HIS A 412 11.67 -0.15 -11.27
CA HIS A 412 12.66 -0.12 -12.33
C HIS A 412 12.09 0.26 -13.71
N PRO A 413 10.90 -0.23 -14.15
CA PRO A 413 10.36 0.13 -15.47
C PRO A 413 9.95 1.59 -15.61
N LEU A 414 9.83 2.34 -14.51
CA LEU A 414 9.52 3.77 -14.53
C LEU A 414 10.72 4.63 -14.91
N GLN A 415 11.92 4.09 -14.78
CA GLN A 415 13.13 4.85 -15.10
C GLN A 415 13.34 4.87 -16.63
N PRO A 416 13.55 6.02 -17.19
CA PRO A 416 13.87 7.34 -16.66
C PRO A 416 12.70 8.37 -16.64
N TYR A 417 11.47 8.00 -16.32
CA TYR A 417 10.36 8.97 -16.29
C TYR A 417 10.59 10.09 -15.25
N ALA A 418 10.54 11.33 -15.71
CA ALA A 418 10.87 12.47 -14.85
C ALA A 418 9.84 12.67 -13.72
N LEU A 419 10.33 12.89 -12.51
CA LEU A 419 9.51 13.05 -11.30
C LEU A 419 9.82 14.39 -10.60
N ARG A 420 8.82 15.00 -9.97
CA ARG A 420 9.01 16.10 -9.00
C ARG A 420 9.55 15.59 -7.68
N GLY A 421 9.11 14.39 -7.26
CA GLY A 421 9.53 13.77 -6.02
C GLY A 421 8.77 12.47 -5.73
N VAL A 422 9.04 11.92 -4.56
CA VAL A 422 8.45 10.68 -4.05
C VAL A 422 7.71 10.96 -2.76
N ILE A 423 6.53 10.36 -2.58
CA ILE A 423 5.83 10.23 -1.30
C ILE A 423 5.77 8.75 -0.92
N TRP A 424 6.16 8.44 0.32
CA TRP A 424 6.34 7.07 0.81
C TRP A 424 5.54 6.84 2.09
N TYR A 425 4.79 5.73 2.16
CA TYR A 425 4.12 5.32 3.39
C TYR A 425 4.25 3.81 3.57
N GLN A 426 5.21 3.42 4.40
CA GLN A 426 5.55 2.02 4.68
C GLN A 426 6.32 1.96 5.99
N GLY A 427 6.31 0.82 6.65
CA GLY A 427 7.07 0.55 7.86
C GLY A 427 6.42 -0.49 8.74
N GLU A 428 5.10 -0.64 8.68
CA GLU A 428 4.30 -1.53 9.50
C GLU A 428 4.81 -2.98 9.40
N SER A 429 5.09 -3.46 8.20
CA SER A 429 5.62 -4.81 7.95
C SER A 429 7.07 -5.01 8.42
N ASN A 430 7.77 -3.94 8.77
CA ASN A 430 9.12 -3.96 9.34
C ASN A 430 9.15 -3.62 10.83
N ALA A 431 7.98 -3.44 11.49
CA ALA A 431 7.83 -3.14 12.90
C ALA A 431 7.40 -4.34 13.75
N ASN A 432 7.63 -5.58 13.28
CA ASN A 432 7.24 -6.79 14.01
C ASN A 432 8.20 -7.11 15.18
N THR A 433 9.47 -6.75 15.05
CA THR A 433 10.51 -6.93 16.07
C THR A 433 11.40 -5.70 16.15
N VAL A 434 12.02 -5.47 17.32
CA VAL A 434 13.04 -4.42 17.48
C VAL A 434 14.20 -4.61 16.51
N ALA A 435 14.61 -5.84 16.23
CA ALA A 435 15.69 -6.14 15.29
C ALA A 435 15.32 -5.73 13.85
N ASP A 436 14.08 -5.94 13.40
CA ASP A 436 13.59 -5.48 12.11
C ASP A 436 13.55 -3.96 12.03
N ALA A 437 12.99 -3.31 13.05
CA ALA A 437 12.90 -1.86 13.15
C ALA A 437 14.30 -1.18 13.16
N LEU A 438 15.30 -1.80 13.80
CA LEU A 438 16.70 -1.34 13.77
C LEU A 438 17.36 -1.58 12.41
N ARG A 439 17.04 -2.66 11.69
CA ARG A 439 17.52 -2.84 10.31
C ARG A 439 17.00 -1.75 9.39
N TYR A 440 15.75 -1.34 9.55
CA TYR A 440 15.12 -0.26 8.79
C TYR A 440 15.91 1.04 8.85
N ARG A 441 16.58 1.34 9.96
CA ARG A 441 17.44 2.52 10.15
C ARG A 441 18.55 2.64 9.08
N ARG A 442 19.02 1.50 8.56
CA ARG A 442 20.02 1.44 7.48
C ARG A 442 19.40 1.25 6.11
N GLN A 443 18.33 0.47 6.03
CA GLN A 443 17.68 0.13 4.76
C GLN A 443 16.96 1.34 4.16
N PHE A 444 16.30 2.16 4.98
CA PHE A 444 15.52 3.27 4.46
C PHE A 444 16.39 4.36 3.79
N PRO A 445 17.45 4.90 4.40
CA PRO A 445 18.34 5.81 3.69
C PRO A 445 19.03 5.15 2.48
N ALA A 446 19.40 3.87 2.56
CA ALA A 446 19.99 3.15 1.44
C ALA A 446 19.03 3.04 0.24
N MET A 447 17.74 2.77 0.47
CA MET A 447 16.71 2.77 -0.57
C MET A 447 16.56 4.16 -1.21
N ILE A 448 16.52 5.21 -0.41
CA ILE A 448 16.44 6.59 -0.91
C ILE A 448 17.65 6.93 -1.77
N GLU A 449 18.86 6.60 -1.33
CA GLU A 449 20.10 6.82 -2.10
C GLU A 449 20.09 6.05 -3.41
N GLN A 450 19.68 4.78 -3.38
CA GLN A 450 19.59 3.91 -4.54
C GLN A 450 18.58 4.47 -5.56
N TRP A 451 17.36 4.85 -5.14
CA TRP A 451 16.39 5.45 -6.04
C TRP A 451 16.91 6.77 -6.61
N ARG A 452 17.46 7.64 -5.79
CA ARG A 452 18.08 8.89 -6.24
C ARG A 452 19.20 8.67 -7.24
N ALA A 453 20.08 7.70 -7.03
CA ALA A 453 21.18 7.40 -7.94
C ALA A 453 20.65 7.01 -9.34
N GLN A 454 19.58 6.23 -9.40
CA GLN A 454 18.98 5.76 -10.65
C GLN A 454 18.23 6.87 -11.40
N TRP A 455 17.59 7.81 -10.70
CA TRP A 455 17.00 8.99 -11.31
C TRP A 455 18.02 10.11 -11.58
N ARG A 456 19.20 10.10 -10.92
CA ARG A 456 20.28 11.10 -11.11
C ARG A 456 21.05 10.97 -12.41
N THR A 457 21.16 9.80 -12.99
CA THR A 457 21.88 9.62 -14.26
C THR A 457 21.33 10.47 -15.39
N GLN A 458 20.28 11.24 -15.13
CA GLN A 458 19.54 12.04 -16.09
C GLN A 458 19.44 13.54 -15.74
N TRP A 459 19.90 13.97 -14.56
CA TRP A 459 19.68 15.34 -14.07
C TRP A 459 20.89 15.89 -13.34
N ASP A 460 21.35 17.09 -13.74
CA ASP A 460 22.20 17.95 -12.91
C ASP A 460 21.44 18.61 -11.74
N ALA A 461 20.28 18.05 -11.35
CA ALA A 461 19.38 18.62 -10.36
C ALA A 461 19.75 18.27 -8.92
N PRO A 462 19.39 19.10 -7.93
CA PRO A 462 19.45 18.69 -6.52
C PRO A 462 18.68 17.41 -6.31
N SER A 463 19.08 16.62 -5.31
CA SER A 463 18.55 15.29 -5.03
C SER A 463 17.01 15.24 -5.10
N LEU A 464 16.46 14.23 -5.79
CA LEU A 464 15.02 13.96 -5.86
C LEU A 464 14.38 14.08 -4.48
N PRO A 465 13.38 14.97 -4.25
CA PRO A 465 12.66 15.09 -2.99
C PRO A 465 12.05 13.77 -2.58
N PHE A 466 12.26 13.37 -1.32
CA PHE A 466 11.73 12.13 -0.77
C PHE A 466 11.03 12.41 0.56
N LEU A 467 9.71 12.31 0.57
CA LEU A 467 8.85 12.64 1.69
C LEU A 467 8.18 11.37 2.19
N TRP A 468 8.03 11.22 3.51
CA TRP A 468 7.39 10.01 4.04
C TRP A 468 6.43 10.30 5.17
N VAL A 469 5.56 9.33 5.41
CA VAL A 469 4.69 9.29 6.58
C VAL A 469 5.38 8.48 7.68
N GLN A 470 5.56 9.07 8.85
CA GLN A 470 5.95 8.33 10.05
C GLN A 470 4.77 7.47 10.50
N LEU A 471 5.02 6.25 10.98
CA LEU A 471 3.97 5.32 11.40
C LEU A 471 2.98 5.97 12.38
N ALA A 472 1.70 5.83 12.08
CA ALA A 472 0.60 6.28 12.94
C ALA A 472 0.53 5.48 14.25
N ASN A 473 -0.21 5.95 15.24
CA ASN A 473 -0.48 5.19 16.46
C ASN A 473 -1.40 3.99 16.16
N PHE A 474 -1.06 2.84 16.77
CA PHE A 474 -1.77 1.57 16.59
C PHE A 474 -1.36 0.62 17.73
N SER A 475 -2.31 -0.07 18.35
CA SER A 475 -2.03 -1.08 19.38
C SER A 475 -1.56 -2.37 18.72
N SER A 476 -0.28 -2.43 18.36
CA SER A 476 0.31 -3.55 17.62
C SER A 476 0.34 -4.87 18.41
N GLY A 477 0.24 -4.79 19.75
CA GLY A 477 0.40 -5.94 20.65
C GLY A 477 1.85 -6.43 20.76
N THR A 478 2.81 -5.69 20.19
CA THR A 478 4.24 -6.05 20.22
C THR A 478 5.02 -5.31 21.29
N ASP A 479 4.43 -4.30 21.96
CA ASP A 479 5.05 -3.60 23.08
C ASP A 479 5.24 -4.53 24.27
N LYS A 480 6.47 -4.55 24.80
CA LYS A 480 6.84 -5.33 25.98
C LYS A 480 7.59 -4.44 26.96
N GLY A 481 6.84 -3.70 27.78
CA GLY A 481 7.42 -2.74 28.72
C GLY A 481 8.11 -1.59 27.97
N ASP A 482 9.44 -1.48 28.12
CA ASP A 482 10.22 -0.42 27.48
C ASP A 482 10.62 -0.72 26.02
N GLU A 483 10.31 -1.91 25.51
CA GLU A 483 10.58 -2.34 24.13
C GLU A 483 9.34 -2.17 23.28
N SER A 484 9.38 -1.21 22.34
CA SER A 484 8.36 -1.01 21.31
C SER A 484 9.01 -1.05 19.93
N PRO A 485 8.84 -2.15 19.16
CA PRO A 485 9.30 -2.19 17.77
C PRO A 485 8.75 -1.05 16.93
N TRP A 486 7.51 -0.63 17.21
CA TRP A 486 6.84 0.45 16.52
C TRP A 486 7.48 1.82 16.80
N ALA A 487 7.81 2.10 18.07
CA ALA A 487 8.52 3.32 18.46
C ALA A 487 9.94 3.37 17.87
N VAL A 488 10.66 2.23 17.89
CA VAL A 488 11.99 2.09 17.29
C VAL A 488 11.94 2.29 15.77
N LEU A 489 10.87 1.85 15.09
CA LEU A 489 10.73 2.09 13.66
C LEU A 489 10.47 3.56 13.37
N ARG A 490 9.61 4.25 14.13
CA ARG A 490 9.42 5.71 14.01
C ARG A 490 10.72 6.48 14.21
N GLU A 491 11.54 6.07 15.19
CA GLU A 491 12.89 6.62 15.38
C GLU A 491 13.77 6.39 14.15
N SER A 492 13.74 5.17 13.59
CA SER A 492 14.51 4.83 12.39
C SER A 492 14.11 5.66 11.18
N GLN A 493 12.80 5.95 11.01
CA GLN A 493 12.29 6.89 10.03
C GLN A 493 12.80 8.31 10.28
N SER A 494 12.66 8.83 11.52
CA SER A 494 13.09 10.18 11.88
C SER A 494 14.59 10.38 11.75
N MET A 495 15.39 9.36 12.06
CA MET A 495 16.85 9.41 11.88
C MET A 495 17.28 9.57 10.42
N THR A 496 16.40 9.32 9.44
CA THR A 496 16.69 9.51 8.02
C THR A 496 16.60 10.99 7.60
N LEU A 497 16.07 11.89 8.44
CA LEU A 497 15.96 13.32 8.15
C LEU A 497 17.31 14.07 8.00
N TRP A 498 18.45 13.43 8.33
CA TRP A 498 19.77 14.00 8.03
C TRP A 498 20.03 14.10 6.52
N MET A 499 19.32 13.35 5.70
CA MET A 499 19.49 13.39 4.25
C MET A 499 18.88 14.68 3.67
N PRO A 500 19.59 15.43 2.82
CA PRO A 500 19.05 16.64 2.21
C PRO A 500 17.85 16.30 1.30
N GLY A 501 16.90 17.23 1.18
CA GLY A 501 15.73 17.04 0.34
C GLY A 501 14.74 16.00 0.87
N THR A 502 14.69 15.81 2.19
CA THR A 502 13.76 14.90 2.86
C THR A 502 12.89 15.62 3.88
N ALA A 503 11.71 15.10 4.13
CA ALA A 503 10.83 15.50 5.24
C ALA A 503 9.87 14.37 5.61
N GLN A 504 9.32 14.43 6.83
CA GLN A 504 8.33 13.47 7.30
C GLN A 504 7.02 14.13 7.73
N ALA A 505 5.92 13.46 7.51
CA ALA A 505 4.62 13.75 8.09
C ALA A 505 4.42 12.88 9.34
N VAL A 506 4.40 13.50 10.51
CA VAL A 506 4.13 12.80 11.78
C VAL A 506 2.63 12.57 11.91
N THR A 507 2.20 11.37 12.28
CA THR A 507 0.79 10.94 12.28
C THR A 507 0.35 10.21 13.55
N ILE A 508 1.10 10.36 14.65
CA ILE A 508 0.80 9.70 15.94
C ILE A 508 -0.51 10.15 16.60
N ASP A 509 -1.13 11.20 16.09
CA ASP A 509 -2.35 11.83 16.61
C ASP A 509 -3.60 11.54 15.77
N ILE A 510 -3.44 10.86 14.64
CA ILE A 510 -4.53 10.57 13.69
C ILE A 510 -4.62 9.10 13.29
N GLY A 511 -3.95 8.22 14.05
CA GLY A 511 -4.07 6.77 13.90
C GLY A 511 -5.36 6.22 14.52
N ASN A 512 -5.46 4.91 14.55
CA ASN A 512 -6.54 4.17 15.21
C ASN A 512 -5.93 3.05 16.07
N PRO A 513 -6.18 3.02 17.40
CA PRO A 513 -5.66 1.95 18.26
C PRO A 513 -6.04 0.54 17.82
N ASP A 514 -7.21 0.37 17.23
CA ASP A 514 -7.83 -0.91 16.93
C ASP A 514 -7.68 -1.32 15.45
N ASP A 515 -7.21 -0.41 14.59
CA ASP A 515 -7.03 -0.66 13.16
C ASP A 515 -5.73 -0.04 12.66
N ILE A 516 -4.88 -0.86 12.05
CA ILE A 516 -3.62 -0.44 11.43
C ILE A 516 -3.82 0.52 10.26
N HIS A 517 -5.05 0.64 9.74
CA HIS A 517 -5.44 1.50 8.61
C HIS A 517 -6.31 2.69 9.07
N PRO A 518 -5.72 3.75 9.64
CA PRO A 518 -6.49 4.90 10.08
C PRO A 518 -7.19 5.58 8.90
N LEU A 519 -8.47 5.92 9.08
CA LEU A 519 -9.32 6.45 8.02
C LEU A 519 -9.00 7.90 7.64
N ASN A 520 -8.36 8.69 8.53
CA ASN A 520 -8.01 10.09 8.28
C ASN A 520 -6.81 10.21 7.33
N LYS A 521 -7.03 9.92 6.05
CA LYS A 521 -6.02 10.09 5.00
C LYS A 521 -5.90 11.55 4.53
N GLN A 522 -6.91 12.38 4.83
CA GLN A 522 -6.94 13.80 4.50
C GLN A 522 -5.79 14.57 5.15
N ASP A 523 -5.64 14.44 6.48
CA ASP A 523 -4.55 15.11 7.19
C ASP A 523 -3.17 14.54 6.82
N VAL A 524 -3.07 13.24 6.52
CA VAL A 524 -1.83 12.65 6.01
C VAL A 524 -1.41 13.31 4.71
N GLY A 525 -2.32 13.41 3.73
CA GLY A 525 -2.06 14.06 2.44
C GLY A 525 -1.72 15.55 2.60
N LYS A 526 -2.42 16.26 3.50
CA LYS A 526 -2.15 17.68 3.81
C LYS A 526 -0.75 17.88 4.42
N ARG A 527 -0.35 17.05 5.39
CA ARG A 527 0.99 17.12 6.02
C ARG A 527 2.11 16.82 5.03
N LEU A 528 1.92 15.84 4.15
CA LEU A 528 2.86 15.58 3.06
C LEU A 528 2.92 16.76 2.07
N ALA A 529 1.80 17.41 1.76
CA ALA A 529 1.78 18.57 0.89
C ALA A 529 2.52 19.78 1.50
N LEU A 530 2.41 20.01 2.81
CA LEU A 530 3.22 21.01 3.52
C LEU A 530 4.72 20.70 3.41
N ALA A 531 5.09 19.44 3.61
CA ALA A 531 6.47 18.98 3.44
C ALA A 531 6.97 19.19 2.00
N ALA A 532 6.14 18.90 0.99
CA ALA A 532 6.47 19.14 -0.42
C ALA A 532 6.66 20.63 -0.72
N ARG A 533 5.77 21.50 -0.22
CA ARG A 533 5.86 22.95 -0.38
C ARG A 533 7.19 23.49 0.12
N HIS A 534 7.65 23.01 1.27
CA HIS A 534 8.95 23.40 1.79
C HIS A 534 10.10 22.78 0.98
N VAL A 535 10.13 21.46 0.84
CA VAL A 535 11.30 20.74 0.29
C VAL A 535 11.41 20.85 -1.24
N ALA A 536 10.28 20.71 -1.96
CA ALA A 536 10.28 20.63 -3.41
C ALA A 536 9.98 21.98 -4.10
N TYR A 537 9.29 22.89 -3.41
CA TYR A 537 8.93 24.20 -3.96
C TYR A 537 9.67 25.37 -3.30
N GLY A 538 10.42 25.13 -2.21
CA GLY A 538 11.21 26.15 -1.52
C GLY A 538 10.39 27.21 -0.78
N GLU A 539 9.12 26.88 -0.45
CA GLU A 539 8.24 27.82 0.27
C GLU A 539 8.60 27.89 1.76
N ALA A 540 8.49 29.09 2.33
CA ALA A 540 8.65 29.31 3.77
C ALA A 540 7.32 28.98 4.49
N VAL A 541 7.05 27.69 4.69
CA VAL A 541 5.86 27.19 5.39
C VAL A 541 6.25 26.29 6.55
N ASP A 542 5.44 26.27 7.59
CA ASP A 542 5.56 25.32 8.68
C ASP A 542 5.09 23.95 8.21
N PHE A 543 6.00 22.99 8.16
CA PHE A 543 5.75 21.69 7.56
C PHE A 543 5.95 20.51 8.53
N HIS A 544 6.46 20.77 9.73
CA HIS A 544 6.62 19.74 10.77
C HIS A 544 6.33 20.31 12.17
N GLY A 545 5.99 19.44 13.09
CA GLY A 545 5.79 19.78 14.49
C GLY A 545 7.12 19.96 15.25
N PRO A 546 7.04 20.21 16.56
CA PRO A 546 8.22 20.38 17.42
C PRO A 546 9.17 19.19 17.34
N THR A 547 10.46 19.42 17.20
CA THR A 547 11.52 18.42 17.25
C THR A 547 12.48 18.70 18.40
N PRO A 548 12.88 17.71 19.21
CA PRO A 548 13.80 17.93 20.32
C PRO A 548 15.18 18.31 19.79
N GLN A 549 15.80 19.34 20.40
CA GLN A 549 17.13 19.81 20.06
C GLN A 549 18.13 19.54 21.18
N HIS A 550 17.78 19.93 22.40
CA HIS A 550 18.65 19.78 23.55
C HIS A 550 17.87 19.27 24.75
N THR A 551 18.48 18.36 25.50
CA THR A 551 17.96 17.88 26.78
C THR A 551 19.01 18.08 27.86
N ARG A 552 18.63 18.70 28.98
CA ARG A 552 19.47 18.87 30.17
C ARG A 552 18.77 18.25 31.37
N PHE A 553 19.56 17.63 32.24
CA PHE A 553 19.08 17.03 33.47
C PHE A 553 19.63 17.83 34.65
N GLU A 554 18.79 18.60 35.32
CA GLU A 554 19.16 19.40 36.48
C GLU A 554 17.99 19.61 37.43
N GLY A 555 18.27 19.82 38.72
CA GLY A 555 17.24 20.11 39.72
C GLY A 555 16.16 19.02 39.85
N GLY A 556 16.49 17.76 39.56
CA GLY A 556 15.54 16.65 39.58
C GLY A 556 14.54 16.68 38.42
N ALA A 557 14.88 17.34 37.32
CA ALA A 557 14.04 17.44 36.12
C ALA A 557 14.83 17.20 34.83
N ALA A 558 14.13 16.82 33.77
CA ALA A 558 14.61 16.96 32.39
C ALA A 558 14.05 18.25 31.81
N HIS A 559 14.90 19.06 31.20
CA HIS A 559 14.55 20.27 30.48
C HIS A 559 14.77 20.01 28.99
N VAL A 560 13.68 19.95 28.24
CA VAL A 560 13.70 19.62 26.81
C VAL A 560 13.42 20.89 26.00
N GLU A 561 14.40 21.31 25.21
CA GLU A 561 14.30 22.40 24.26
C GLU A 561 13.93 21.84 22.88
N PHE A 562 12.95 22.45 22.24
CA PHE A 562 12.48 22.05 20.91
C PHE A 562 12.82 23.13 19.89
N GLY A 563 13.30 22.68 18.73
CA GLY A 563 13.33 23.51 17.54
C GLY A 563 11.96 23.49 16.89
N SER A 564 11.51 24.64 16.43
CA SER A 564 10.36 24.74 15.57
C SER A 564 10.78 25.37 14.25
N ALA A 565 10.56 24.69 13.14
CA ALA A 565 10.50 25.39 11.87
C ALA A 565 9.13 26.07 11.83
N GLY A 566 9.06 27.29 12.41
CA GLY A 566 7.92 28.18 12.23
C GLY A 566 6.74 27.94 13.18
N GLY A 567 6.75 27.97 14.39
CA GLY A 567 5.61 27.90 15.30
C GLY A 567 6.02 27.81 16.77
N THR A 568 5.20 28.30 17.64
CA THR A 568 5.43 28.21 19.08
C THR A 568 4.95 26.85 19.60
N LEU A 569 5.62 26.32 20.62
CA LEU A 569 5.16 25.13 21.34
C LEU A 569 3.75 25.38 21.91
N ALA A 570 2.88 24.39 21.73
CA ALA A 570 1.52 24.42 22.26
C ALA A 570 1.12 23.02 22.75
N VAL A 571 0.03 22.96 23.51
CA VAL A 571 -0.58 21.71 23.94
C VAL A 571 -1.94 21.59 23.29
N ARG A 572 -2.26 20.45 22.71
CA ARG A 572 -3.58 20.19 22.14
C ARG A 572 -4.66 20.32 23.20
N GLY A 573 -5.66 21.13 22.91
CA GLY A 573 -6.69 21.48 23.88
C GLY A 573 -6.36 22.65 24.81
N GLY A 574 -5.14 23.21 24.70
CA GLY A 574 -4.69 24.39 25.46
C GLY A 574 -4.06 24.05 26.81
N GLY A 575 -3.64 25.08 27.53
CA GLY A 575 -2.95 24.96 28.82
C GLY A 575 -1.44 24.75 28.69
N THR A 576 -0.80 24.36 29.80
CA THR A 576 0.67 24.17 29.87
C THR A 576 1.08 22.75 30.23
N ARG A 577 0.14 21.90 30.69
CA ARG A 577 0.44 20.50 31.05
C ARG A 577 0.57 19.68 29.77
N VAL A 578 1.72 19.01 29.63
CA VAL A 578 2.02 18.14 28.46
C VAL A 578 1.98 16.68 28.91
N ARG A 579 1.37 15.81 28.10
CA ARG A 579 1.26 14.37 28.36
C ARG A 579 2.17 13.57 27.42
N GLY A 580 2.40 12.29 27.79
CA GLY A 580 3.17 11.36 26.96
C GLY A 580 4.67 11.32 27.28
N PHE A 581 5.13 11.91 28.39
CA PHE A 581 6.52 11.86 28.85
C PHE A 581 6.76 10.75 29.89
N ALA A 582 7.95 10.16 29.82
CA ALA A 582 8.50 9.25 30.82
C ALA A 582 9.96 9.60 31.13
N LEU A 583 10.40 9.35 32.37
CA LEU A 583 11.76 9.54 32.85
C LEU A 583 12.35 8.24 33.37
N ALA A 584 13.66 8.05 33.21
CA ALA A 584 14.42 6.99 33.88
C ALA A 584 15.62 7.55 34.64
N GLY A 585 15.98 6.86 35.72
CA GLY A 585 17.21 7.03 36.47
C GLY A 585 18.34 6.16 35.95
N THR A 586 19.40 5.98 36.77
CA THR A 586 20.53 5.10 36.44
C THR A 586 20.18 3.62 36.45
N ASP A 587 19.00 3.26 36.94
CA ASP A 587 18.40 1.92 36.90
C ASP A 587 17.81 1.57 35.53
N GLN A 588 17.71 2.56 34.61
CA GLN A 588 17.15 2.44 33.26
C GLN A 588 15.66 2.04 33.19
N VAL A 589 14.93 2.18 34.33
CA VAL A 589 13.50 1.90 34.38
C VAL A 589 12.72 3.18 34.14
N PHE A 590 11.87 3.19 33.11
CA PHE A 590 11.05 4.34 32.75
C PHE A 590 9.77 4.40 33.61
N HIS A 591 9.52 5.57 34.17
CA HIS A 591 8.30 5.89 34.89
C HIS A 591 7.55 7.05 34.25
N PRO A 592 6.20 7.03 34.22
CA PRO A 592 5.41 8.17 33.79
C PRO A 592 5.83 9.45 34.48
N ALA A 593 5.85 10.55 33.78
CA ALA A 593 6.33 11.83 34.27
C ALA A 593 5.33 12.95 34.02
N GLU A 594 5.29 13.91 34.93
CA GLU A 594 4.56 15.16 34.75
C GLU A 594 5.42 16.13 33.93
N ALA A 595 4.82 16.70 32.90
CA ALA A 595 5.50 17.66 32.06
C ALA A 595 4.69 18.95 31.89
N SER A 596 5.40 20.07 31.79
CA SER A 596 4.78 21.39 31.60
C SER A 596 5.57 22.26 30.64
N LEU A 597 4.86 23.06 29.85
CA LEU A 597 5.45 24.15 29.07
C LEU A 597 5.85 25.30 29.99
N ALA A 598 7.10 25.70 29.96
CA ALA A 598 7.64 26.83 30.68
C ALA A 598 8.73 27.50 29.84
N GLU A 599 8.61 28.80 29.60
CA GLU A 599 9.63 29.60 28.90
C GLU A 599 10.11 29.01 27.57
N GLY A 600 9.18 28.49 26.76
CA GLY A 600 9.47 27.92 25.44
C GLY A 600 10.14 26.55 25.42
N ARG A 601 10.16 25.84 26.57
CA ARG A 601 10.69 24.48 26.74
C ARG A 601 9.70 23.59 27.51
N VAL A 602 9.91 22.30 27.49
CA VAL A 602 9.17 21.34 28.32
C VAL A 602 10.03 20.95 29.52
N VAL A 603 9.46 21.14 30.72
CA VAL A 603 10.07 20.71 31.99
C VAL A 603 9.36 19.44 32.44
N VAL A 604 10.12 18.35 32.63
CA VAL A 604 9.62 17.00 32.91
C VAL A 604 10.12 16.53 34.28
N ARG A 605 9.21 16.06 35.16
CA ARG A 605 9.51 15.59 36.52
C ARG A 605 8.75 14.30 36.81
N SER A 606 9.35 13.45 37.63
CA SER A 606 8.68 12.28 38.23
C SER A 606 9.10 12.08 39.66
N ALA A 607 8.15 11.90 40.55
CA ALA A 607 8.44 11.59 41.95
C ALA A 607 9.17 10.25 42.10
N ALA A 608 8.94 9.30 41.20
CA ALA A 608 9.61 8.02 41.14
C ALA A 608 11.08 8.13 40.66
N VAL A 609 11.45 9.24 39.98
CA VAL A 609 12.79 9.43 39.41
C VAL A 609 13.38 10.76 39.87
N PRO A 610 13.86 10.87 41.10
CA PRO A 610 14.37 12.12 41.66
C PRO A 610 15.68 12.60 40.99
N ARG A 611 16.38 11.72 40.31
CA ARG A 611 17.61 12.03 39.53
C ARG A 611 17.51 11.42 38.14
N PRO A 612 16.77 12.07 37.23
CA PRO A 612 16.61 11.57 35.87
C PRO A 612 17.92 11.67 35.07
N VAL A 613 18.17 10.66 34.23
CA VAL A 613 19.28 10.61 33.29
C VAL A 613 18.80 10.36 31.86
N ALA A 614 17.52 9.98 31.70
CA ALA A 614 16.88 9.78 30.38
C ALA A 614 15.43 10.27 30.38
N VAL A 615 14.99 10.75 29.22
CA VAL A 615 13.61 11.17 28.93
C VAL A 615 13.13 10.57 27.62
N ARG A 616 11.88 10.12 27.60
CA ARG A 616 11.16 9.67 26.40
C ARG A 616 9.85 10.43 26.24
N TYR A 617 9.46 10.68 24.99
CA TYR A 617 8.17 11.26 24.62
C TYR A 617 7.47 10.40 23.58
N ALA A 618 6.20 10.07 23.81
CA ALA A 618 5.37 9.27 22.91
C ALA A 618 6.03 7.94 22.48
N TRP A 619 6.80 7.31 23.39
CA TRP A 619 7.60 6.13 23.14
C TRP A 619 6.81 4.85 23.44
N SER A 620 5.84 4.55 22.58
CA SER A 620 5.05 3.31 22.56
C SER A 620 4.46 3.10 21.18
N ASP A 621 3.85 1.95 20.91
CA ASP A 621 3.14 1.67 19.67
C ASP A 621 1.91 2.58 19.51
N ASN A 622 1.18 2.81 20.60
CA ASN A 622 -0.06 3.60 20.63
C ASN A 622 0.00 4.77 21.64
N PRO A 623 0.74 5.86 21.36
CA PRO A 623 0.91 6.99 22.30
C PRO A 623 -0.27 7.96 22.24
N VAL A 624 -1.49 7.50 22.55
CA VAL A 624 -2.74 8.29 22.45
C VAL A 624 -2.77 9.55 23.30
N ASP A 625 -1.98 9.58 24.37
CA ASP A 625 -1.90 10.72 25.27
C ASP A 625 -0.95 11.83 24.82
N ALA A 626 -0.15 11.59 23.77
CA ALA A 626 0.80 12.56 23.28
C ALA A 626 0.09 13.79 22.68
N ASP A 627 0.28 14.95 23.30
CA ASP A 627 -0.46 16.17 22.99
C ASP A 627 0.40 17.41 22.72
N LEU A 628 1.72 17.26 22.66
CA LEU A 628 2.62 18.34 22.27
C LEU A 628 2.52 18.63 20.78
N ILE A 629 2.21 19.86 20.44
CA ILE A 629 2.04 20.36 19.07
C ILE A 629 2.73 21.72 18.89
N ASN A 630 2.76 22.23 17.67
CA ASN A 630 3.00 23.64 17.42
C ASN A 630 1.66 24.41 17.22
N THR A 631 1.73 25.71 17.05
CA THR A 631 0.57 26.58 16.79
C THR A 631 -0.17 26.22 15.50
N GLU A 632 0.51 25.56 14.53
CA GLU A 632 -0.07 25.06 13.28
C GLU A 632 -0.75 23.68 13.43
N GLN A 633 -0.91 23.20 14.68
CA GLN A 633 -1.51 21.91 15.03
C GLN A 633 -0.74 20.68 14.51
N LEU A 634 0.56 20.85 14.18
CA LEU A 634 1.42 19.74 13.80
C LEU A 634 2.00 19.05 15.04
N PRO A 635 1.89 17.72 15.17
CA PRO A 635 2.33 16.99 16.37
C PRO A 635 3.86 16.91 16.46
N ALA A 636 4.38 16.94 17.69
CA ALA A 636 5.77 16.65 17.96
C ALA A 636 6.11 15.21 17.60
N SER A 637 7.29 15.00 17.02
CA SER A 637 7.78 13.65 16.73
C SER A 637 8.11 12.91 18.03
N PRO A 638 7.78 11.60 18.16
CA PRO A 638 8.29 10.75 19.23
C PRO A 638 9.81 10.77 19.31
N PHE A 639 10.34 10.73 20.50
CA PHE A 639 11.80 10.70 20.70
C PHE A 639 12.21 10.05 22.01
N ARG A 640 13.49 9.71 22.11
CA ARG A 640 14.19 9.35 23.34
C ARG A 640 15.56 10.05 23.42
N SER A 641 16.05 10.26 24.63
CA SER A 641 17.40 10.78 24.89
C SER A 641 18.42 9.70 25.24
N ASP A 642 17.96 8.49 25.47
CA ASP A 642 18.78 7.31 25.79
C ASP A 642 19.24 6.55 24.55
N THR A 643 20.20 5.65 24.73
CA THR A 643 20.73 4.77 23.67
C THR A 643 20.66 3.29 24.02
N TRP A 644 20.06 2.93 25.15
CA TRP A 644 19.88 1.54 25.60
C TRP A 644 18.52 0.98 25.23
#